data_625e909ffa719930add0046642af6363
#
_entry.id   625e909ffa719930add0046642af6363
#
_cell.length_a   1.000
_cell.length_b   1.000
_cell.length_c   1.000
_cell.angle_alpha   90.00
_cell.angle_beta   90.00
_cell.angle_gamma   90.00
#
_symmetry.space_group_name_H-M   'P 1'
#
loop_
_entity.id
_entity.type
_entity.pdbx_description
1 polymer ?
#
loop_
_entity_poly.entity_id
_entity_poly.type
_entity_poly.pdbx_seq_one_letter_code
_entity_poly.pdbx_strand_id
1 'polypeptide(L)'
;MRDTRVTGVLLVSLTLASGELLADSAWTVPGIVNAAGLNGTHFVSDLTVTNPGATAANVVLSFFPGSSSPKNLTLNSGQTIVYSDVAGASFGVSGGAGALSITSDQPLLIRAKTYNTAASGTYGVALPVVSTDRLLSPGDVGASLWIAQDSSGAAGYRTNIAVVFPDASGGEATVTVYDADGAARGSQSFSLDSAGLQQFSVGSFAGAVSTGRAQIVVTRGHGAAYAVVVDNVTGDSSLFAFEDMPAGIQDVLVNGVARANGRNGAFFRTDGRFYNPTDTDATVQVAFHASGNANPSPATATFTVPAGKILDVVDVLASLLGLPVGSAGALRFQSSWPVAILCRTSNVDPSGARPGTFGSQQKPVPLLSFVNSADAGAAVTGIRQDAAFRTNVGFAAGPDGAQYTLTLQDGSGAAVATTSASLGAFGWTQPGIQDLFPGTTVPGNATLRVNVTAGSVDVFDSSIDNLSGDPVVTPIAPLPAAIPSSATIGPQGGSIQSSDGRLTLRIPAGALASPTSFSFQTTTSDAPQRNGSGYQILPSVGFTRPALLTLAYGRGETDGSSAGALSLAANAGTGWFVVGGGAIDPIRHSLTVPVAATSPAPPSSSSRVDAVASRALLGIDDTWSIILSWEIFPRGRQALPTGGSMNVGIQYAGTYSSSGGAVSAFLAPAETPQVSWGVSTAGGDPGVVLTTGATTGRYIAPACPPSAPVLIEANAKFNGVSSPVKIGDVPVRVVNRSWTFKVTWDLIIACPVQPSDRVKYFTGFSFDLDDALNVTNVVNAAATTAYFGNPVSCLSYETDFVRTSDEFLKVTLDSGVWDTENDMFSLLLDWNIPTAIGYTYTLIGNDGTRFPGQIIDAGPVVPLPGLVIMRGEGDAPFHLFLPIFGEANIDVDLEHAGSCP
;
A
#
# COMPACT_ATOMS: atom_id res chain seq x y z
N MET A 1 52.29 -6.46 58.60
CA MET A 1 52.61 -7.32 57.44
C MET A 1 51.31 -7.68 56.82
N ARG A 2 51.02 -7.18 55.75
CA ARG A 2 50.18 -7.38 54.53
C ARG A 2 49.55 -6.06 54.13
N ASP A 3 50.19 -5.50 53.15
CA ASP A 3 49.63 -4.42 52.32
C ASP A 3 48.34 -4.83 51.67
N THR A 4 47.31 -4.01 51.78
CA THR A 4 46.11 -4.08 50.94
C THR A 4 45.98 -2.73 50.25
N ARG A 5 46.40 -2.69 48.98
CA ARG A 5 46.16 -1.56 48.08
C ARG A 5 44.70 -1.56 47.70
N VAL A 6 44.01 -0.51 48.04
CA VAL A 6 42.68 -0.19 47.54
C VAL A 6 42.85 0.55 46.23
N THR A 7 42.47 -0.09 45.11
CA THR A 7 42.40 0.54 43.79
C THR A 7 41.03 1.17 43.70
N GLY A 8 40.96 2.50 43.76
CA GLY A 8 39.74 3.26 43.50
C GLY A 8 39.42 3.22 42.02
N VAL A 9 38.30 2.65 41.69
CA VAL A 9 37.70 2.74 40.35
C VAL A 9 36.90 4.04 40.30
N LEU A 10 37.40 5.00 39.51
CA LEU A 10 36.70 6.23 39.19
C LEU A 10 35.59 5.91 38.19
N LEU A 11 34.34 5.80 38.65
CA LEU A 11 33.17 5.74 37.77
C LEU A 11 32.96 7.15 37.21
N VAL A 12 33.39 7.36 35.97
CA VAL A 12 32.91 8.49 35.15
C VAL A 12 31.54 8.16 34.66
N SER A 13 30.51 8.70 35.29
CA SER A 13 29.14 8.68 34.76
C SER A 13 29.10 9.58 33.53
N LEU A 14 29.20 8.98 32.33
CA LEU A 14 28.83 9.63 31.10
C LEU A 14 27.29 9.75 31.12
N THR A 15 26.76 10.90 31.46
CA THR A 15 25.41 11.28 31.11
C THR A 15 25.37 11.44 29.58
N LEU A 16 25.00 10.36 28.92
CA LEU A 16 24.47 10.44 27.55
C LEU A 16 23.21 11.29 27.67
N ALA A 17 23.28 12.53 27.22
CA ALA A 17 22.13 13.27 26.84
C ALA A 17 21.45 12.40 25.76
N SER A 18 20.31 11.80 26.10
CA SER A 18 19.41 11.21 25.15
C SER A 18 18.85 12.35 24.29
N GLY A 19 19.60 12.75 23.28
CA GLY A 19 19.02 13.40 22.13
C GLY A 19 18.06 12.37 21.56
N GLU A 20 16.77 12.67 21.58
CA GLU A 20 15.79 11.94 20.80
C GLU A 20 16.32 11.92 19.36
N LEU A 21 16.78 10.76 18.91
CA LEU A 21 17.01 10.50 17.51
C LEU A 21 15.63 10.60 16.88
N LEU A 22 15.34 11.73 16.24
CA LEU A 22 14.21 11.80 15.29
C LEU A 22 14.41 10.63 14.34
N ALA A 23 13.43 9.76 14.25
CA ALA A 23 13.51 8.62 13.36
C ALA A 23 13.76 9.15 11.94
N ASP A 24 14.78 8.63 11.27
CA ASP A 24 15.09 8.98 9.88
C ASP A 24 13.83 8.82 9.05
N SER A 25 13.44 9.88 8.38
CA SER A 25 12.31 9.84 7.46
C SER A 25 12.77 9.27 6.13
N ALA A 26 12.02 8.32 5.59
CA ALA A 26 12.36 7.66 4.35
C ALA A 26 11.16 7.62 3.39
N TRP A 27 11.44 7.80 2.10
CA TRP A 27 10.43 7.80 1.03
C TRP A 27 10.90 7.00 -0.17
N THR A 28 9.93 6.45 -0.90
CA THR A 28 10.11 5.86 -2.21
C THR A 28 9.36 6.69 -3.25
N VAL A 29 10.06 7.05 -4.33
CA VAL A 29 9.47 7.72 -5.51
C VAL A 29 9.55 6.76 -6.69
N PRO A 30 8.48 6.06 -7.03
CA PRO A 30 8.45 5.11 -8.13
C PRO A 30 8.31 5.83 -9.48
N GLY A 31 8.74 5.17 -10.56
CA GLY A 31 8.52 5.68 -11.92
C GLY A 31 9.51 6.76 -12.38
N ILE A 32 10.66 6.83 -11.76
CA ILE A 32 11.76 7.69 -12.21
C ILE A 32 12.35 7.09 -13.48
N VAL A 33 12.42 7.89 -14.54
CA VAL A 33 12.76 7.41 -15.89
C VAL A 33 13.66 8.36 -16.65
N ASN A 34 14.54 7.80 -17.47
CA ASN A 34 15.17 8.43 -18.63
C ASN A 34 15.17 7.39 -19.75
N ALA A 35 14.16 7.38 -20.60
CA ALA A 35 14.00 6.36 -21.62
C ALA A 35 13.19 6.84 -22.82
N ALA A 36 13.48 6.27 -23.99
CA ALA A 36 12.65 6.42 -25.17
C ALA A 36 11.30 5.70 -24.96
N GLY A 37 10.22 6.36 -25.35
CA GLY A 37 8.88 5.81 -25.38
C GLY A 37 8.44 5.43 -26.80
N LEU A 38 7.17 5.04 -26.92
CA LEU A 38 6.56 4.77 -28.23
C LEU A 38 6.40 6.05 -29.04
N ASN A 39 6.34 5.92 -30.36
CA ASN A 39 6.09 7.01 -31.30
C ASN A 39 7.12 8.19 -31.24
N GLY A 40 8.37 7.88 -30.90
CA GLY A 40 9.46 8.88 -30.85
C GLY A 40 9.42 9.79 -29.62
N THR A 41 8.64 9.47 -28.60
CA THR A 41 8.65 10.18 -27.31
C THR A 41 9.90 9.86 -26.51
N HIS A 42 10.32 10.77 -25.65
CA HIS A 42 11.40 10.55 -24.67
C HIS A 42 10.94 11.04 -23.30
N PHE A 43 10.91 10.11 -22.35
CA PHE A 43 10.47 10.37 -20.98
C PHE A 43 11.66 10.68 -20.08
N VAL A 44 11.53 11.74 -19.30
CA VAL A 44 12.49 12.12 -18.26
C VAL A 44 11.76 12.47 -16.96
N SER A 45 12.48 12.41 -15.84
CA SER A 45 11.90 12.72 -14.52
C SER A 45 12.67 13.83 -13.81
N ASP A 46 11.93 14.82 -13.31
CA ASP A 46 12.46 15.87 -12.44
C ASP A 46 12.11 15.55 -10.97
N LEU A 47 13.02 15.96 -10.06
CA LEU A 47 12.85 15.85 -8.63
C LEU A 47 13.07 17.23 -7.98
N THR A 48 12.14 17.64 -7.13
CA THR A 48 12.28 18.83 -6.27
C THR A 48 12.30 18.37 -4.80
N VAL A 49 13.30 18.81 -4.05
CA VAL A 49 13.44 18.53 -2.63
C VAL A 49 13.59 19.85 -1.87
N THR A 50 12.76 20.04 -0.87
CA THR A 50 12.77 21.24 -0.03
C THR A 50 12.90 20.85 1.43
N ASN A 51 13.80 21.50 2.16
CA ASN A 51 13.83 21.44 3.61
C ASN A 51 12.93 22.54 4.19
N PRO A 52 11.73 22.23 4.65
CA PRO A 52 10.84 23.25 5.22
C PRO A 52 11.19 23.64 6.66
N GLY A 53 12.09 22.87 7.29
CA GLY A 53 12.48 23.01 8.71
C GLY A 53 13.45 24.16 8.98
N ALA A 54 13.71 24.39 10.27
CA ALA A 54 14.62 25.44 10.73
C ALA A 54 16.10 25.00 10.82
N THR A 55 16.35 23.70 10.80
CA THR A 55 17.69 23.08 10.83
C THR A 55 18.07 22.54 9.47
N ALA A 56 19.38 22.41 9.21
CA ALA A 56 19.83 21.78 7.97
C ALA A 56 19.43 20.29 7.95
N ALA A 57 19.09 19.80 6.78
CA ALA A 57 18.72 18.40 6.53
C ALA A 57 19.83 17.69 5.75
N ASN A 58 20.26 16.52 6.22
CA ASN A 58 21.14 15.63 5.49
C ASN A 58 20.29 14.61 4.73
N VAL A 59 20.44 14.60 3.43
CA VAL A 59 19.57 13.80 2.54
C VAL A 59 20.43 12.87 1.72
N VAL A 60 19.98 11.61 1.58
CA VAL A 60 20.58 10.63 0.69
C VAL A 60 19.57 10.22 -0.38
N LEU A 61 19.97 10.34 -1.63
CA LEU A 61 19.19 9.87 -2.79
C LEU A 61 19.84 8.61 -3.36
N SER A 62 19.10 7.54 -3.51
CA SER A 62 19.55 6.27 -4.09
C SER A 62 18.61 5.83 -5.20
N PHE A 63 19.14 5.55 -6.38
CA PHE A 63 18.36 5.03 -7.51
C PHE A 63 18.44 3.51 -7.54
N PHE A 64 17.31 2.85 -7.76
CA PHE A 64 17.24 1.39 -7.93
C PHE A 64 16.20 1.00 -9.02
N PRO A 65 16.34 -0.17 -9.72
CA PRO A 65 17.47 -1.08 -9.60
C PRO A 65 18.75 -0.48 -10.19
N GLY A 66 19.87 -0.89 -9.66
CA GLY A 66 21.17 -0.49 -10.18
C GLY A 66 22.20 -0.31 -9.07
N SER A 67 23.45 -0.19 -9.47
CA SER A 67 24.59 -0.01 -8.57
C SER A 67 25.15 1.43 -8.60
N SER A 68 24.34 2.42 -8.99
CA SER A 68 24.78 3.82 -8.96
C SER A 68 25.06 4.27 -7.52
N SER A 69 26.14 5.03 -7.33
CA SER A 69 26.49 5.55 -6.01
C SER A 69 25.41 6.49 -5.50
N PRO A 70 25.01 6.39 -4.22
CA PRO A 70 24.10 7.33 -3.60
C PRO A 70 24.58 8.77 -3.71
N LYS A 71 23.65 9.71 -3.81
CA LYS A 71 23.93 11.16 -3.79
C LYS A 71 23.61 11.72 -2.41
N ASN A 72 24.63 12.19 -1.74
CA ASN A 72 24.50 12.88 -0.47
C ASN A 72 24.39 14.38 -0.70
N LEU A 73 23.46 15.03 -0.05
CA LEU A 73 23.29 16.47 -0.09
C LEU A 73 22.88 16.99 1.29
N THR A 74 23.23 18.23 1.56
CA THR A 74 22.76 18.96 2.74
C THR A 74 21.90 20.13 2.26
N LEU A 75 20.68 20.21 2.75
CA LEU A 75 19.75 21.29 2.49
C LEU A 75 19.69 22.21 3.70
N ASN A 76 20.03 23.46 3.51
CA ASN A 76 19.86 24.47 4.57
C ASN A 76 18.37 24.69 4.86
N SER A 77 18.07 25.34 5.98
CA SER A 77 16.71 25.75 6.34
C SER A 77 16.03 26.49 5.19
N GLY A 78 14.83 26.07 4.81
CA GLY A 78 14.04 26.64 3.72
C GLY A 78 14.54 26.34 2.30
N GLN A 79 15.69 25.72 2.14
CA GLN A 79 16.32 25.52 0.83
C GLN A 79 15.55 24.52 -0.03
N THR A 80 15.39 24.89 -1.32
CA THR A 80 14.81 24.06 -2.38
C THR A 80 15.84 23.77 -3.45
N ILE A 81 16.03 22.48 -3.79
CA ILE A 81 16.86 22.03 -4.90
C ILE A 81 15.96 21.33 -5.94
N VAL A 82 16.22 21.62 -7.22
CA VAL A 82 15.55 20.96 -8.35
C VAL A 82 16.59 20.20 -9.15
N TYR A 83 16.33 18.92 -9.35
CA TYR A 83 17.07 18.04 -10.25
C TYR A 83 16.26 17.83 -11.51
N SER A 84 16.69 18.42 -12.62
CA SER A 84 16.15 18.10 -13.94
C SER A 84 16.76 16.80 -14.44
N ASP A 85 15.97 15.92 -15.02
CA ASP A 85 16.39 14.58 -15.45
C ASP A 85 17.20 13.85 -14.37
N VAL A 86 16.60 13.69 -13.21
CA VAL A 86 17.30 13.11 -12.04
C VAL A 86 17.88 11.72 -12.34
N ALA A 87 17.23 10.90 -13.18
CA ALA A 87 17.73 9.59 -13.56
C ALA A 87 19.02 9.70 -14.42
N GLY A 88 18.97 10.47 -15.51
CA GLY A 88 20.11 10.62 -16.40
C GLY A 88 21.21 11.49 -15.81
N ALA A 89 20.88 12.72 -15.43
CA ALA A 89 21.87 13.71 -15.00
C ALA A 89 22.51 13.36 -13.63
N SER A 90 21.77 12.78 -12.70
CA SER A 90 22.29 12.48 -11.35
C SER A 90 22.84 11.06 -11.21
N PHE A 91 22.22 10.07 -11.85
CA PHE A 91 22.56 8.65 -11.69
C PHE A 91 23.10 7.98 -12.94
N GLY A 92 23.20 8.70 -14.07
CA GLY A 92 23.75 8.17 -15.32
C GLY A 92 22.86 7.11 -15.98
N VAL A 93 21.58 7.06 -15.63
CA VAL A 93 20.62 6.12 -16.22
C VAL A 93 20.31 6.55 -17.65
N SER A 94 20.50 5.64 -18.60
CA SER A 94 20.19 5.84 -20.00
C SER A 94 19.36 4.68 -20.51
N GLY A 95 18.17 4.97 -21.04
CA GLY A 95 17.27 3.96 -21.59
C GLY A 95 16.58 3.08 -20.53
N GLY A 96 16.41 3.58 -19.27
CA GLY A 96 15.87 2.81 -18.17
C GLY A 96 14.85 3.56 -17.31
N ALA A 97 14.17 2.79 -16.48
CA ALA A 97 13.24 3.26 -15.44
C ALA A 97 13.50 2.53 -14.12
N GLY A 98 13.16 3.17 -13.02
CA GLY A 98 13.31 2.62 -11.68
C GLY A 98 12.60 3.47 -10.65
N ALA A 99 13.15 3.52 -9.46
CA ALA A 99 12.64 4.33 -8.36
C ALA A 99 13.78 5.00 -7.61
N LEU A 100 13.45 6.04 -6.84
CA LEU A 100 14.35 6.66 -5.88
C LEU A 100 13.94 6.28 -4.47
N SER A 101 14.91 5.85 -3.66
CA SER A 101 14.84 5.88 -2.21
C SER A 101 15.44 7.20 -1.74
N ILE A 102 14.74 7.90 -0.88
CA ILE A 102 15.15 9.18 -0.29
C ILE A 102 15.12 9.01 1.21
N THR A 103 16.25 9.25 1.88
CA THR A 103 16.30 9.25 3.36
C THR A 103 16.80 10.60 3.85
N SER A 104 16.31 11.03 5.01
CA SER A 104 16.69 12.30 5.62
C SER A 104 16.57 12.25 7.13
N ASP A 105 17.50 12.95 7.82
CA ASP A 105 17.43 13.20 9.26
C ASP A 105 16.43 14.30 9.65
N GLN A 106 15.79 14.94 8.66
CA GLN A 106 14.75 15.95 8.84
C GLN A 106 13.58 15.70 7.90
N PRO A 107 12.35 16.09 8.25
CA PRO A 107 11.22 16.04 7.34
C PRO A 107 11.45 16.91 6.10
N LEU A 108 11.04 16.41 4.93
CA LEU A 108 11.20 17.07 3.65
C LEU A 108 9.86 17.27 2.94
N LEU A 109 9.79 18.27 2.08
CA LEU A 109 8.81 18.34 1.02
C LEU A 109 9.45 17.83 -0.27
N ILE A 110 8.86 16.79 -0.84
CA ILE A 110 9.36 16.12 -2.03
C ILE A 110 8.30 16.19 -3.11
N ARG A 111 8.71 16.59 -4.30
CA ARG A 111 7.87 16.59 -5.50
C ARG A 111 8.66 15.95 -6.64
N ALA A 112 8.03 15.03 -7.35
CA ALA A 112 8.59 14.43 -8.55
C ALA A 112 7.57 14.44 -9.67
N LYS A 113 8.04 14.57 -10.90
CA LYS A 113 7.22 14.48 -12.10
C LYS A 113 7.97 13.74 -13.19
N THR A 114 7.26 12.99 -14.00
CA THR A 114 7.75 12.41 -15.23
C THR A 114 7.01 13.06 -16.39
N TYR A 115 7.74 13.40 -17.45
CA TYR A 115 7.15 14.01 -18.62
C TYR A 115 7.83 13.53 -19.90
N ASN A 116 7.07 13.53 -20.95
CA ASN A 116 7.53 13.33 -22.31
C ASN A 116 7.82 14.69 -22.95
N THR A 117 8.87 14.78 -23.73
CA THR A 117 9.23 15.97 -24.50
C THR A 117 8.81 15.80 -25.94
N ALA A 118 8.10 16.78 -26.47
CA ALA A 118 7.70 16.84 -27.87
C ALA A 118 7.94 18.26 -28.44
N ALA A 119 7.90 18.39 -29.76
CA ALA A 119 7.97 19.72 -30.38
C ALA A 119 6.82 20.64 -30.00
N SER A 120 5.67 20.08 -29.58
CA SER A 120 4.48 20.77 -29.09
C SER A 120 4.52 21.10 -27.59
N GLY A 121 5.64 20.89 -26.90
CA GLY A 121 5.78 21.11 -25.46
C GLY A 121 5.99 19.83 -24.67
N THR A 122 5.73 19.87 -23.37
CA THR A 122 5.82 18.72 -22.49
C THR A 122 4.45 18.20 -22.12
N TYR A 123 4.34 16.88 -21.92
CA TYR A 123 3.15 16.19 -21.39
C TYR A 123 3.59 15.35 -20.22
N GLY A 124 3.05 15.59 -19.04
CA GLY A 124 3.60 15.03 -17.84
C GLY A 124 2.62 14.73 -16.73
N VAL A 125 3.13 14.01 -15.73
CA VAL A 125 2.36 13.59 -14.58
C VAL A 125 3.18 13.71 -13.30
N ALA A 126 2.53 14.11 -12.21
CA ALA A 126 3.13 14.06 -10.89
C ALA A 126 3.30 12.58 -10.44
N LEU A 127 4.48 12.25 -9.94
CA LEU A 127 4.75 10.94 -9.36
C LEU A 127 4.34 10.91 -7.88
N PRO A 128 3.87 9.76 -7.36
CA PRO A 128 3.63 9.62 -5.93
C PRO A 128 4.95 9.62 -5.17
N VAL A 129 4.94 10.22 -4.01
CA VAL A 129 6.01 10.14 -3.02
C VAL A 129 5.45 9.36 -1.83
N VAL A 130 5.92 8.14 -1.65
CA VAL A 130 5.38 7.20 -0.66
C VAL A 130 6.36 7.08 0.49
N SER A 131 5.97 7.49 1.70
CA SER A 131 6.79 7.25 2.90
C SER A 131 6.84 5.76 3.23
N THR A 132 7.91 5.31 3.86
CA THR A 132 8.15 3.89 4.12
C THR A 132 7.04 3.25 4.96
N ASP A 133 6.48 3.99 5.90
CA ASP A 133 5.35 3.56 6.74
C ASP A 133 4.03 3.42 5.97
N ARG A 134 3.99 3.87 4.71
CA ARG A 134 2.82 3.79 3.81
C ARG A 134 2.96 2.79 2.68
N LEU A 135 4.08 2.11 2.60
CA LEU A 135 4.24 0.99 1.68
C LEU A 135 3.24 -0.12 2.04
N LEU A 136 2.70 -0.77 1.01
CA LEU A 136 1.88 -1.96 1.18
C LEU A 136 2.72 -3.09 1.75
N SER A 137 2.26 -3.73 2.80
CA SER A 137 2.88 -4.87 3.50
C SER A 137 2.23 -6.19 3.05
N PRO A 138 2.81 -7.34 3.38
CA PRO A 138 2.18 -8.63 3.10
C PRO A 138 0.78 -8.73 3.71
N GLY A 139 -0.21 -9.04 2.87
CA GLY A 139 -1.63 -9.08 3.23
C GLY A 139 -2.40 -7.78 2.94
N ASP A 140 -1.71 -6.67 2.70
CA ASP A 140 -2.36 -5.40 2.37
C ASP A 140 -3.00 -5.43 0.99
N VAL A 141 -4.13 -4.74 0.88
CA VAL A 141 -4.92 -4.59 -0.34
C VAL A 141 -4.98 -3.13 -0.73
N GLY A 142 -4.43 -2.80 -1.89
CA GLY A 142 -4.55 -1.46 -2.47
C GLY A 142 -5.40 -1.49 -3.75
N ALA A 143 -5.99 -0.37 -4.12
CA ALA A 143 -6.76 -0.27 -5.35
C ALA A 143 -6.48 1.01 -6.13
N SER A 144 -6.58 0.91 -7.45
CA SER A 144 -6.53 2.02 -8.40
C SER A 144 -7.82 2.05 -9.21
N LEU A 145 -8.51 3.19 -9.24
CA LEU A 145 -9.86 3.30 -9.82
C LEU A 145 -9.88 3.57 -11.33
N TRP A 146 -8.76 3.92 -11.93
CA TRP A 146 -8.75 4.36 -13.32
C TRP A 146 -7.89 3.45 -14.18
N ILE A 147 -8.52 2.43 -14.73
CA ILE A 147 -7.96 1.58 -15.78
C ILE A 147 -8.70 1.86 -17.07
N ALA A 148 -7.99 2.07 -18.16
CA ALA A 148 -8.52 2.20 -19.51
C ALA A 148 -7.55 1.58 -20.51
N GLN A 149 -7.97 0.53 -21.21
CA GLN A 149 -7.16 -0.22 -22.15
C GLN A 149 -8.00 -0.54 -23.39
N ASP A 150 -7.70 0.12 -24.51
CA ASP A 150 -8.36 -0.12 -25.76
C ASP A 150 -7.66 -1.23 -26.59
N SER A 151 -8.44 -1.92 -27.41
CA SER A 151 -7.94 -3.03 -28.23
C SER A 151 -7.21 -2.56 -29.48
N SER A 152 -7.45 -1.31 -29.93
CA SER A 152 -7.04 -0.85 -31.25
C SER A 152 -5.64 -0.24 -31.36
N GLY A 153 -5.01 0.12 -30.25
CA GLY A 153 -3.65 0.66 -30.21
C GLY A 153 -3.41 2.04 -30.86
N ALA A 154 -4.26 2.47 -31.78
CA ALA A 154 -4.06 3.71 -32.56
C ALA A 154 -4.81 4.92 -31.98
N ALA A 155 -5.89 4.70 -31.28
CA ALA A 155 -6.68 5.73 -30.59
C ALA A 155 -7.12 5.21 -29.22
N GLY A 156 -7.64 6.09 -28.35
CA GLY A 156 -8.04 5.73 -26.98
C GLY A 156 -6.88 5.61 -26.03
N TYR A 157 -6.94 4.67 -25.13
CA TYR A 157 -6.01 4.58 -24.00
C TYR A 157 -5.27 3.24 -23.92
N ARG A 158 -4.08 3.25 -23.38
CA ARG A 158 -3.36 2.07 -22.90
C ARG A 158 -2.98 2.26 -21.43
N THR A 159 -3.01 1.18 -20.67
CA THR A 159 -2.64 1.19 -19.27
C THR A 159 -1.46 0.27 -19.02
N ASN A 160 -0.47 0.79 -18.30
CA ASN A 160 0.59 0.00 -17.70
C ASN A 160 0.44 0.04 -16.18
N ILE A 161 0.68 -1.09 -15.53
CA ILE A 161 0.73 -1.17 -14.07
C ILE A 161 2.17 -1.46 -13.67
N ALA A 162 2.68 -0.66 -12.74
CA ALA A 162 4.01 -0.83 -12.18
C ALA A 162 3.91 -1.08 -10.69
N VAL A 163 4.76 -1.99 -10.21
CA VAL A 163 4.97 -2.29 -8.80
C VAL A 163 6.43 -2.08 -8.47
N VAL A 164 6.71 -1.39 -7.38
CA VAL A 164 8.04 -1.14 -6.87
C VAL A 164 8.19 -1.80 -5.51
N PHE A 165 9.28 -2.51 -5.31
CA PHE A 165 9.70 -3.07 -4.04
C PHE A 165 11.04 -2.43 -3.66
N PRO A 166 11.09 -1.57 -2.62
CA PRO A 166 12.33 -0.93 -2.19
C PRO A 166 13.21 -1.81 -1.30
N ASP A 167 12.68 -2.91 -0.78
CA ASP A 167 13.41 -3.82 0.10
C ASP A 167 14.56 -4.51 -0.65
N ALA A 168 15.69 -4.68 0.00
CA ALA A 168 16.86 -5.35 -0.59
C ALA A 168 16.57 -6.81 -0.99
N SER A 169 15.63 -7.48 -0.32
CA SER A 169 15.11 -8.82 -0.62
C SER A 169 14.03 -8.85 -1.70
N GLY A 170 13.70 -7.68 -2.27
CA GLY A 170 12.61 -7.56 -3.24
C GLY A 170 11.23 -7.78 -2.63
N GLY A 171 10.31 -8.31 -3.42
CA GLY A 171 8.94 -8.54 -2.96
C GLY A 171 8.09 -9.24 -4.00
N GLU A 172 6.87 -9.57 -3.60
CA GLU A 172 5.86 -10.22 -4.46
C GLU A 172 4.49 -9.59 -4.26
N ALA A 173 3.76 -9.49 -5.36
CA ALA A 173 2.37 -9.01 -5.35
C ALA A 173 1.60 -9.59 -6.53
N THR A 174 0.30 -9.66 -6.39
CA THR A 174 -0.61 -9.99 -7.49
C THR A 174 -1.53 -8.79 -7.74
N VAL A 175 -1.61 -8.38 -8.99
CA VAL A 175 -2.55 -7.34 -9.44
C VAL A 175 -3.65 -7.97 -10.26
N THR A 176 -4.89 -7.67 -9.92
CA THR A 176 -6.09 -8.08 -10.65
C THR A 176 -6.80 -6.88 -11.21
N VAL A 177 -7.18 -6.96 -12.49
CA VAL A 177 -7.96 -5.93 -13.18
C VAL A 177 -9.43 -6.39 -13.26
N TYR A 178 -10.32 -5.47 -12.92
CA TYR A 178 -11.77 -5.65 -12.97
C TYR A 178 -12.37 -4.65 -13.95
N ASP A 179 -13.43 -5.02 -14.65
CA ASP A 179 -14.22 -4.11 -15.47
C ASP A 179 -15.20 -3.28 -14.63
N ALA A 180 -15.99 -2.45 -15.30
CA ALA A 180 -16.98 -1.58 -14.65
C ALA A 180 -18.08 -2.34 -13.91
N ASP A 181 -18.40 -3.54 -14.36
CA ASP A 181 -19.40 -4.42 -13.73
C ASP A 181 -18.86 -5.24 -12.56
N GLY A 182 -17.55 -5.10 -12.25
CA GLY A 182 -16.88 -5.82 -11.18
C GLY A 182 -16.37 -7.22 -11.55
N ALA A 183 -16.49 -7.62 -12.83
CA ALA A 183 -15.94 -8.88 -13.29
C ALA A 183 -14.42 -8.82 -13.45
N ALA A 184 -13.71 -9.82 -12.94
CA ALA A 184 -12.27 -9.95 -13.11
C ALA A 184 -11.93 -10.22 -14.58
N ARG A 185 -10.99 -9.45 -15.13
CA ARG A 185 -10.57 -9.55 -16.54
C ARG A 185 -9.23 -10.28 -16.68
N GLY A 186 -8.43 -10.27 -15.66
CA GLY A 186 -7.14 -10.96 -15.62
C GLY A 186 -6.30 -10.52 -14.45
N SER A 187 -5.25 -11.30 -14.17
CA SER A 187 -4.30 -11.07 -13.10
C SER A 187 -2.88 -11.19 -13.59
N GLN A 188 -1.98 -10.48 -12.93
CA GLN A 188 -0.55 -10.51 -13.18
C GLN A 188 0.20 -10.55 -11.86
N SER A 189 1.08 -11.53 -11.72
CA SER A 189 2.01 -11.58 -10.60
C SER A 189 3.26 -10.75 -10.87
N PHE A 190 3.73 -10.08 -9.84
CA PHE A 190 4.96 -9.30 -9.79
C PHE A 190 5.87 -9.94 -8.77
N SER A 191 7.09 -10.28 -9.15
CA SER A 191 8.09 -10.89 -8.28
C SER A 191 9.47 -10.33 -8.59
N LEU A 192 10.16 -9.88 -7.57
CA LEU A 192 11.53 -9.39 -7.63
C LEU A 192 12.32 -9.94 -6.45
N ASP A 193 13.56 -10.40 -6.72
CA ASP A 193 14.47 -10.93 -5.70
C ASP A 193 15.37 -9.85 -5.07
N SER A 194 15.22 -8.61 -5.53
CA SER A 194 15.96 -7.46 -5.00
C SER A 194 15.16 -6.17 -5.22
N ALA A 195 15.59 -5.09 -4.59
CA ALA A 195 14.98 -3.79 -4.79
C ALA A 195 14.86 -3.44 -6.28
N GLY A 196 13.65 -3.06 -6.72
CA GLY A 196 13.41 -2.81 -8.13
C GLY A 196 11.99 -2.37 -8.46
N LEU A 197 11.77 -2.17 -9.75
CA LEU A 197 10.49 -1.83 -10.34
C LEU A 197 10.18 -2.80 -11.48
N GLN A 198 8.98 -3.35 -11.49
CA GLN A 198 8.47 -4.19 -12.57
C GLN A 198 7.19 -3.60 -13.12
N GLN A 199 7.00 -3.65 -14.44
CA GLN A 199 5.86 -3.05 -15.12
C GLN A 199 5.32 -3.97 -16.20
N PHE A 200 3.98 -4.12 -16.26
CA PHE A 200 3.28 -4.86 -17.30
C PHE A 200 2.18 -4.00 -17.93
N SER A 201 1.93 -4.25 -19.21
CA SER A 201 0.76 -3.68 -19.89
C SER A 201 -0.50 -4.44 -19.49
N VAL A 202 -1.57 -3.72 -19.13
CA VAL A 202 -2.88 -4.32 -18.86
C VAL A 202 -3.37 -5.12 -20.05
N GLY A 203 -3.11 -4.66 -21.27
CA GLY A 203 -3.48 -5.38 -22.49
C GLY A 203 -2.87 -6.78 -22.60
N SER A 204 -1.73 -7.04 -21.96
CA SER A 204 -1.06 -8.35 -22.04
C SER A 204 -1.70 -9.43 -21.18
N PHE A 205 -2.39 -9.07 -20.09
CA PHE A 205 -2.96 -10.04 -19.15
C PHE A 205 -4.47 -9.89 -18.90
N ALA A 206 -5.05 -8.72 -19.17
CA ALA A 206 -6.48 -8.48 -18.96
C ALA A 206 -7.24 -8.16 -20.26
N GLY A 207 -6.52 -7.98 -21.39
CA GLY A 207 -7.11 -7.59 -22.66
C GLY A 207 -7.68 -6.17 -22.62
N ALA A 208 -8.71 -5.93 -23.45
CA ALA A 208 -9.38 -4.63 -23.51
C ALA A 208 -10.31 -4.42 -22.31
N VAL A 209 -10.14 -3.26 -21.66
CA VAL A 209 -10.96 -2.80 -20.53
C VAL A 209 -11.18 -1.31 -20.69
N SER A 210 -12.32 -0.90 -21.24
CA SER A 210 -12.62 0.51 -21.50
C SER A 210 -12.79 1.33 -20.22
N THR A 211 -13.42 0.74 -19.22
CA THR A 211 -13.61 1.29 -17.87
C THR A 211 -13.36 0.19 -16.86
N GLY A 212 -12.38 0.38 -15.98
CA GLY A 212 -12.04 -0.62 -14.99
C GLY A 212 -11.28 -0.05 -13.79
N ARG A 213 -11.05 -0.92 -12.84
CA ARG A 213 -10.18 -0.73 -11.67
C ARG A 213 -9.17 -1.86 -11.57
N ALA A 214 -8.13 -1.63 -10.83
CA ALA A 214 -7.18 -2.68 -10.47
C ALA A 214 -7.05 -2.78 -8.95
N GLN A 215 -6.77 -3.97 -8.48
CA GLN A 215 -6.51 -4.26 -7.07
C GLN A 215 -5.19 -4.99 -6.95
N ILE A 216 -4.38 -4.63 -5.96
CA ILE A 216 -3.12 -5.29 -5.64
C ILE A 216 -3.22 -5.97 -4.28
N VAL A 217 -2.64 -7.15 -4.18
CA VAL A 217 -2.37 -7.83 -2.91
C VAL A 217 -0.87 -8.09 -2.85
N VAL A 218 -0.20 -7.55 -1.85
CA VAL A 218 1.22 -7.82 -1.58
C VAL A 218 1.31 -9.12 -0.80
N THR A 219 2.21 -10.00 -1.20
CA THR A 219 2.40 -11.32 -0.57
C THR A 219 3.77 -11.46 0.10
N ARG A 220 4.78 -10.71 -0.34
CA ARG A 220 6.12 -10.69 0.24
C ARG A 220 6.75 -9.29 0.08
N GLY A 221 7.53 -8.86 1.09
CA GLY A 221 8.20 -7.55 1.10
C GLY A 221 7.24 -6.38 1.25
N HIS A 222 7.75 -5.16 1.10
CA HIS A 222 6.97 -3.94 1.13
C HIS A 222 6.98 -3.28 -0.24
N GLY A 223 5.84 -2.81 -0.72
CA GLY A 223 5.76 -2.26 -2.06
C GLY A 223 4.81 -1.08 -2.22
N ALA A 224 4.98 -0.37 -3.32
CA ALA A 224 4.03 0.61 -3.82
C ALA A 224 3.69 0.29 -5.27
N ALA A 225 2.47 0.64 -5.69
CA ALA A 225 2.03 0.38 -7.05
C ALA A 225 1.28 1.57 -7.64
N TYR A 226 1.31 1.68 -8.95
CA TYR A 226 0.54 2.68 -9.69
C TYR A 226 0.16 2.17 -11.08
N ALA A 227 -0.97 2.68 -11.57
CA ALA A 227 -1.37 2.53 -12.97
C ALA A 227 -1.03 3.83 -13.72
N VAL A 228 -0.44 3.71 -14.90
CA VAL A 228 -0.23 4.81 -15.85
C VAL A 228 -1.15 4.60 -17.03
N VAL A 229 -2.12 5.48 -17.19
CA VAL A 229 -3.04 5.50 -18.33
C VAL A 229 -2.53 6.53 -19.31
N VAL A 230 -2.15 6.09 -20.49
CA VAL A 230 -1.59 6.94 -21.54
C VAL A 230 -2.59 7.08 -22.67
N ASP A 231 -2.88 8.31 -23.06
CA ASP A 231 -3.62 8.61 -24.27
C ASP A 231 -2.77 8.28 -25.49
N ASN A 232 -3.25 7.42 -26.37
CA ASN A 232 -2.49 6.92 -27.51
C ASN A 232 -2.25 7.99 -28.58
N VAL A 233 -3.05 9.06 -28.58
CA VAL A 233 -2.98 10.14 -29.57
C VAL A 233 -2.00 11.23 -29.13
N THR A 234 -2.13 11.69 -27.89
CA THR A 234 -1.30 12.78 -27.36
C THR A 234 0.00 12.30 -26.73
N GLY A 235 0.07 11.05 -26.31
CA GLY A 235 1.14 10.52 -25.48
C GLY A 235 1.10 11.03 -24.04
N ASP A 236 0.09 11.81 -23.68
CA ASP A 236 -0.13 12.26 -22.32
C ASP A 236 -0.44 11.09 -21.39
N SER A 237 0.09 11.16 -20.16
CA SER A 237 -0.07 10.13 -19.15
C SER A 237 -0.74 10.66 -17.90
N SER A 238 -1.68 9.91 -17.38
CA SER A 238 -2.27 10.12 -16.06
C SER A 238 -1.87 8.97 -15.15
N LEU A 239 -1.41 9.27 -13.93
CA LEU A 239 -0.94 8.26 -12.97
C LEU A 239 -1.94 8.12 -11.83
N PHE A 240 -2.28 6.89 -11.50
CA PHE A 240 -3.24 6.53 -10.46
C PHE A 240 -2.59 5.54 -9.49
N ALA A 241 -2.21 6.02 -8.31
CA ALA A 241 -1.61 5.17 -7.29
C ALA A 241 -2.61 4.11 -6.79
N PHE A 242 -2.09 2.98 -6.32
CA PHE A 242 -2.88 2.02 -5.56
C PHE A 242 -2.91 2.50 -4.10
N GLU A 243 -4.10 2.76 -3.63
CA GLU A 243 -4.36 3.33 -2.30
C GLU A 243 -5.38 2.46 -1.56
N ASP A 244 -5.48 2.63 -0.26
CA ASP A 244 -6.51 1.99 0.52
C ASP A 244 -7.89 2.45 0.07
N MET A 245 -8.84 1.52 0.06
CA MET A 245 -10.21 1.86 -0.26
C MET A 245 -10.84 2.70 0.85
N PRO A 246 -11.66 3.71 0.52
CA PRO A 246 -12.34 4.49 1.52
C PRO A 246 -13.24 3.60 2.37
N ALA A 247 -13.35 3.95 3.63
CA ALA A 247 -14.15 3.23 4.61
C ALA A 247 -15.05 4.22 5.38
N GLY A 248 -16.33 3.88 5.50
CA GLY A 248 -17.29 4.66 6.28
C GLY A 248 -17.87 5.89 5.56
N ILE A 249 -18.32 6.86 6.36
CA ILE A 249 -18.97 8.08 5.87
C ILE A 249 -17.97 8.93 5.11
N GLN A 250 -18.39 9.40 3.94
CA GLN A 250 -17.60 10.30 3.10
C GLN A 250 -18.14 11.73 3.20
N ASP A 251 -17.27 12.68 3.45
CA ASP A 251 -17.48 14.11 3.27
C ASP A 251 -16.19 14.70 2.73
N VAL A 252 -16.07 14.69 1.42
CA VAL A 252 -14.83 14.98 0.71
C VAL A 252 -15.04 16.04 -0.34
N LEU A 253 -13.98 16.79 -0.65
CA LEU A 253 -14.00 17.81 -1.70
C LEU A 253 -12.97 17.43 -2.77
N VAL A 254 -13.40 17.51 -4.03
CA VAL A 254 -12.53 17.44 -5.20
C VAL A 254 -12.32 18.86 -5.72
N ASN A 255 -11.09 19.34 -5.59
CA ASN A 255 -10.72 20.71 -5.92
C ASN A 255 -10.26 20.82 -7.38
N GLY A 256 -10.56 21.92 -8.07
CA GLY A 256 -10.08 22.17 -9.42
C GLY A 256 -10.86 21.47 -10.54
N VAL A 257 -12.18 21.36 -10.43
CA VAL A 257 -13.05 20.84 -11.48
C VAL A 257 -13.45 21.91 -12.46
N ALA A 258 -13.64 21.55 -13.74
CA ALA A 258 -13.97 22.50 -14.78
C ALA A 258 -14.86 21.91 -15.89
N ARG A 259 -15.68 22.77 -16.44
CA ARG A 259 -16.35 22.69 -17.73
C ARG A 259 -16.22 24.07 -18.39
N ALA A 260 -15.04 24.39 -18.90
CA ALA A 260 -14.71 25.77 -19.27
C ALA A 260 -13.70 25.86 -20.41
N ASN A 261 -13.79 26.94 -21.18
CA ASN A 261 -12.77 27.29 -22.16
C ASN A 261 -11.50 27.76 -21.45
N GLY A 262 -10.36 27.23 -21.89
CA GLY A 262 -9.03 27.67 -21.48
C GLY A 262 -8.36 28.58 -22.52
N ARG A 263 -7.09 28.89 -22.28
CA ARG A 263 -6.26 29.62 -23.24
C ARG A 263 -5.96 28.75 -24.46
N ASN A 264 -5.65 29.41 -25.58
CA ASN A 264 -5.22 28.78 -26.84
C ASN A 264 -6.21 27.73 -27.40
N GLY A 265 -7.51 27.95 -27.20
CA GLY A 265 -8.55 27.05 -27.69
C GLY A 265 -8.70 25.76 -26.90
N ALA A 266 -8.13 25.66 -25.71
CA ALA A 266 -8.37 24.55 -24.79
C ALA A 266 -9.83 24.55 -24.30
N PHE A 267 -10.37 23.37 -24.07
CA PHE A 267 -11.63 23.18 -23.37
C PHE A 267 -11.44 22.13 -22.29
N PHE A 268 -11.52 22.55 -21.05
CA PHE A 268 -11.39 21.68 -19.89
C PHE A 268 -12.71 21.05 -19.51
N ARG A 269 -12.68 19.74 -19.28
CA ARG A 269 -13.82 18.93 -18.85
C ARG A 269 -13.38 18.02 -17.72
N THR A 270 -14.23 17.88 -16.72
CA THR A 270 -14.00 16.97 -15.61
C THR A 270 -14.87 15.72 -15.76
N ASP A 271 -14.23 14.58 -15.86
CA ASP A 271 -14.84 13.24 -15.83
C ASP A 271 -14.67 12.65 -14.44
N GLY A 272 -15.59 11.79 -13.99
CA GLY A 272 -15.59 11.19 -12.67
C GLY A 272 -15.79 9.67 -12.70
N ARG A 273 -15.05 8.93 -11.88
CA ARG A 273 -15.27 7.53 -11.59
C ARG A 273 -15.59 7.32 -10.13
N PHE A 274 -16.67 6.59 -9.90
CA PHE A 274 -17.21 6.31 -8.58
C PHE A 274 -17.33 4.80 -8.46
N TYR A 275 -16.61 4.22 -7.50
CA TYR A 275 -16.67 2.78 -7.25
C TYR A 275 -17.33 2.50 -5.90
N ASN A 276 -18.34 1.68 -5.92
CA ASN A 276 -18.99 1.20 -4.72
C ASN A 276 -18.45 -0.20 -4.37
N PRO A 277 -17.64 -0.35 -3.33
CA PRO A 277 -17.09 -1.65 -2.94
C PRO A 277 -18.11 -2.54 -2.20
N THR A 278 -19.31 -2.04 -1.92
CA THR A 278 -20.32 -2.78 -1.15
C THR A 278 -21.28 -3.58 -2.03
N ASP A 279 -22.03 -4.45 -1.42
CA ASP A 279 -23.06 -5.30 -2.07
C ASP A 279 -24.44 -4.62 -2.22
N THR A 280 -24.54 -3.34 -1.88
CA THR A 280 -25.78 -2.56 -1.94
C THR A 280 -25.51 -1.22 -2.64
N ASP A 281 -26.50 -0.74 -3.40
CA ASP A 281 -26.40 0.54 -4.11
C ASP A 281 -26.12 1.71 -3.16
N ALA A 282 -25.15 2.52 -3.51
CA ALA A 282 -24.74 3.69 -2.73
C ALA A 282 -25.35 4.97 -3.27
N THR A 283 -26.00 5.75 -2.41
CA THR A 283 -26.47 7.09 -2.74
C THR A 283 -25.41 8.13 -2.38
N VAL A 284 -25.04 8.97 -3.33
CA VAL A 284 -24.05 10.03 -3.19
C VAL A 284 -24.71 11.37 -3.51
N GLN A 285 -24.61 12.32 -2.60
CA GLN A 285 -24.93 13.72 -2.85
C GLN A 285 -23.70 14.47 -3.35
N VAL A 286 -23.85 15.26 -4.39
CA VAL A 286 -22.80 16.15 -4.92
C VAL A 286 -23.27 17.60 -4.85
N ALA A 287 -22.36 18.50 -4.43
CA ALA A 287 -22.58 19.94 -4.41
C ALA A 287 -21.45 20.63 -5.17
N PHE A 288 -21.79 21.56 -6.08
CA PHE A 288 -20.80 22.33 -6.82
C PHE A 288 -20.60 23.70 -6.18
N HIS A 289 -19.38 23.94 -5.75
CA HIS A 289 -18.90 25.22 -5.22
C HIS A 289 -18.21 25.99 -6.35
N ALA A 290 -18.95 26.90 -6.94
CA ALA A 290 -18.50 27.67 -8.09
C ALA A 290 -17.36 28.65 -7.73
N SER A 291 -16.62 29.09 -8.73
CA SER A 291 -15.65 30.17 -8.57
C SER A 291 -16.33 31.43 -8.00
N GLY A 292 -15.81 31.92 -6.88
CA GLY A 292 -16.35 33.05 -6.15
C GLY A 292 -15.94 33.05 -4.69
N ASN A 293 -16.22 34.19 -4.01
CA ASN A 293 -15.78 34.37 -2.64
C ASN A 293 -16.48 33.43 -1.62
N ALA A 294 -17.72 33.04 -1.88
CA ALA A 294 -18.49 32.14 -1.03
C ALA A 294 -19.57 31.40 -1.82
N ASN A 295 -19.97 30.23 -1.33
CA ASN A 295 -21.02 29.39 -1.94
C ASN A 295 -22.12 29.01 -0.93
N PRO A 296 -22.99 29.94 -0.54
CA PRO A 296 -24.04 29.69 0.44
C PRO A 296 -25.17 28.79 -0.10
N SER A 297 -25.34 28.70 -1.41
CA SER A 297 -26.40 27.92 -2.08
C SER A 297 -25.82 27.23 -3.31
N PRO A 298 -25.01 26.16 -3.13
CA PRO A 298 -24.41 25.47 -4.23
C PRO A 298 -25.45 24.71 -5.07
N ALA A 299 -25.21 24.52 -6.37
CA ALA A 299 -25.96 23.56 -7.15
C ALA A 299 -25.72 22.15 -6.63
N THR A 300 -26.78 21.38 -6.44
CA THR A 300 -26.71 20.03 -5.87
C THR A 300 -27.40 19.00 -6.74
N ALA A 301 -26.92 17.77 -6.69
CA ALA A 301 -27.56 16.60 -7.27
C ALA A 301 -27.33 15.37 -6.40
N THR A 302 -28.14 14.35 -6.64
CA THR A 302 -27.97 13.04 -6.00
C THR A 302 -27.92 11.99 -7.08
N PHE A 303 -27.02 11.02 -6.96
CA PHE A 303 -26.88 9.93 -7.89
C PHE A 303 -26.59 8.62 -7.14
N THR A 304 -26.78 7.51 -7.83
CA THR A 304 -26.58 6.18 -7.27
C THR A 304 -25.38 5.51 -7.93
N VAL A 305 -24.51 4.91 -7.13
CA VAL A 305 -23.42 4.04 -7.58
C VAL A 305 -23.84 2.59 -7.30
N PRO A 306 -24.08 1.76 -8.33
CA PRO A 306 -24.53 0.39 -8.11
C PRO A 306 -23.55 -0.47 -7.33
N ALA A 307 -24.07 -1.43 -6.59
CA ALA A 307 -23.31 -2.38 -5.77
C ALA A 307 -22.20 -3.08 -6.57
N GLY A 308 -20.97 -3.07 -6.05
CA GLY A 308 -19.80 -3.72 -6.65
C GLY A 308 -19.32 -3.13 -7.97
N LYS A 309 -19.92 -2.04 -8.46
CA LYS A 309 -19.69 -1.50 -9.80
C LYS A 309 -19.01 -0.14 -9.80
N ILE A 310 -18.47 0.20 -10.97
CA ILE A 310 -18.00 1.54 -11.29
C ILE A 310 -19.09 2.29 -12.04
N LEU A 311 -19.46 3.48 -11.56
CA LEU A 311 -20.19 4.48 -12.31
C LEU A 311 -19.16 5.42 -12.96
N ASP A 312 -19.05 5.41 -14.28
CA ASP A 312 -18.19 6.29 -15.07
C ASP A 312 -19.02 7.45 -15.62
N VAL A 313 -18.72 8.66 -15.25
CA VAL A 313 -19.47 9.86 -15.60
C VAL A 313 -18.60 10.81 -16.41
N VAL A 314 -18.89 10.92 -17.69
CA VAL A 314 -18.27 11.90 -18.57
C VAL A 314 -18.92 13.25 -18.34
N ASP A 315 -18.10 14.31 -18.19
CA ASP A 315 -18.54 15.68 -17.91
C ASP A 315 -19.45 15.78 -16.67
N VAL A 316 -18.88 15.50 -15.51
CA VAL A 316 -19.62 15.48 -14.23
C VAL A 316 -20.45 16.73 -14.01
N LEU A 317 -19.92 17.92 -14.41
CA LEU A 317 -20.61 19.21 -14.23
C LEU A 317 -21.85 19.32 -15.10
N ALA A 318 -21.81 18.84 -16.35
CA ALA A 318 -22.98 18.82 -17.22
C ALA A 318 -23.91 17.63 -16.89
N SER A 319 -23.35 16.43 -16.74
CA SER A 319 -24.15 15.21 -16.66
C SER A 319 -24.87 15.03 -15.32
N LEU A 320 -24.26 15.41 -14.21
CA LEU A 320 -24.90 15.30 -12.88
C LEU A 320 -25.62 16.58 -12.47
N LEU A 321 -25.09 17.76 -12.82
CA LEU A 321 -25.51 19.05 -12.28
C LEU A 321 -26.15 19.96 -13.33
N GLY A 322 -26.13 19.61 -14.63
CA GLY A 322 -26.69 20.44 -15.70
C GLY A 322 -25.97 21.79 -15.88
N LEU A 323 -24.73 21.93 -15.46
CA LEU A 323 -24.03 23.20 -15.44
C LEU A 323 -23.54 23.61 -16.84
N PRO A 324 -23.58 24.92 -17.18
CA PRO A 324 -23.18 25.42 -18.49
C PRO A 324 -21.65 25.44 -18.65
N VAL A 325 -21.21 25.69 -19.90
CA VAL A 325 -19.83 26.04 -20.19
C VAL A 325 -19.45 27.35 -19.48
N GLY A 326 -18.27 27.38 -18.91
CA GLY A 326 -17.78 28.48 -18.07
C GLY A 326 -17.80 28.14 -16.57
N SER A 327 -18.28 26.95 -16.20
CA SER A 327 -18.28 26.47 -14.83
C SER A 327 -16.90 25.97 -14.41
N ALA A 328 -16.36 26.52 -13.33
CA ALA A 328 -15.12 26.05 -12.68
C ALA A 328 -15.26 26.22 -11.17
N GLY A 329 -14.68 25.31 -10.40
CA GLY A 329 -14.86 25.30 -8.96
C GLY A 329 -14.37 24.03 -8.28
N ALA A 330 -15.09 23.63 -7.24
CA ALA A 330 -14.88 22.39 -6.52
C ALA A 330 -16.18 21.57 -6.39
N LEU A 331 -16.05 20.26 -6.26
CA LEU A 331 -17.17 19.34 -5.99
C LEU A 331 -17.03 18.75 -4.60
N ARG A 332 -18.04 18.93 -3.77
CA ARG A 332 -18.17 18.24 -2.49
C ARG A 332 -19.05 17.02 -2.68
N PHE A 333 -18.56 15.88 -2.27
CA PHE A 333 -19.31 14.61 -2.28
C PHE A 333 -19.58 14.18 -0.86
N GLN A 334 -20.84 13.81 -0.60
CA GLN A 334 -21.28 13.29 0.68
C GLN A 334 -21.98 11.96 0.47
N SER A 335 -21.53 10.94 1.21
CA SER A 335 -22.12 9.62 1.19
C SER A 335 -21.99 8.96 2.56
N SER A 336 -23.05 8.29 3.00
CA SER A 336 -22.98 7.40 4.17
C SER A 336 -22.30 6.05 3.85
N TRP A 337 -21.80 5.91 2.61
CA TRP A 337 -21.21 4.72 2.05
C TRP A 337 -19.72 4.92 1.75
N PRO A 338 -18.91 3.87 1.78
CA PRO A 338 -17.51 3.93 1.39
C PRO A 338 -17.34 3.95 -0.14
N VAL A 339 -17.85 4.97 -0.81
CA VAL A 339 -17.67 5.11 -2.25
C VAL A 339 -16.30 5.70 -2.56
N ALA A 340 -15.50 4.98 -3.35
CA ALA A 340 -14.25 5.52 -3.85
C ALA A 340 -14.52 6.48 -5.01
N ILE A 341 -13.95 7.68 -4.92
CA ILE A 341 -14.20 8.81 -5.82
C ILE A 341 -12.88 9.23 -6.45
N LEU A 342 -12.89 9.41 -7.76
CA LEU A 342 -11.74 9.96 -8.49
C LEU A 342 -12.25 10.79 -9.66
N CYS A 343 -11.74 12.01 -9.80
CA CYS A 343 -12.03 12.86 -10.94
C CYS A 343 -10.77 13.10 -11.77
N ARG A 344 -10.94 13.33 -13.07
CA ARG A 344 -9.88 13.76 -13.99
C ARG A 344 -10.36 14.98 -14.75
N THR A 345 -9.64 16.10 -14.59
CA THR A 345 -9.86 17.31 -15.39
C THR A 345 -8.89 17.29 -16.57
N SER A 346 -9.41 17.26 -17.76
CA SER A 346 -8.61 17.17 -18.99
C SER A 346 -9.04 18.17 -20.05
N ASN A 347 -8.09 18.60 -20.85
CA ASN A 347 -8.36 19.32 -22.10
C ASN A 347 -8.87 18.32 -23.12
N VAL A 348 -10.01 18.62 -23.70
CA VAL A 348 -10.65 17.83 -24.74
C VAL A 348 -11.05 18.75 -25.90
N ASP A 349 -11.15 18.22 -27.10
CA ASP A 349 -11.75 18.93 -28.22
C ASP A 349 -13.24 18.58 -28.32
N PRO A 350 -14.16 19.50 -27.95
CA PRO A 350 -15.58 19.23 -28.00
C PRO A 350 -16.11 19.02 -29.40
N SER A 351 -15.38 19.49 -30.44
CA SER A 351 -15.72 19.28 -31.83
C SER A 351 -15.30 17.91 -32.36
N GLY A 352 -14.41 17.20 -31.65
CA GLY A 352 -13.81 15.96 -32.10
C GLY A 352 -12.80 16.10 -33.24
N ALA A 353 -12.49 17.34 -33.66
CA ALA A 353 -11.53 17.58 -34.77
C ALA A 353 -10.08 17.33 -34.36
N ARG A 354 -9.78 17.41 -33.08
CA ARG A 354 -8.48 17.08 -32.48
C ARG A 354 -8.67 15.94 -31.48
N PRO A 355 -8.48 14.70 -31.93
CA PRO A 355 -8.62 13.56 -31.04
C PRO A 355 -7.51 13.58 -29.94
N GLY A 356 -7.78 12.92 -28.83
CA GLY A 356 -6.88 12.80 -27.70
C GLY A 356 -7.17 13.81 -26.59
N THR A 357 -6.64 13.52 -25.41
CA THR A 357 -6.83 14.29 -24.17
C THR A 357 -5.49 14.49 -23.49
N PHE A 358 -5.38 15.53 -22.69
CA PHE A 358 -4.29 15.72 -21.74
C PHE A 358 -4.80 16.43 -20.49
N GLY A 359 -4.29 16.06 -19.31
CA GLY A 359 -4.77 16.60 -18.05
C GLY A 359 -4.39 15.78 -16.86
N SER A 360 -4.91 16.18 -15.70
CA SER A 360 -4.50 15.62 -14.42
C SER A 360 -5.68 15.06 -13.63
N GLN A 361 -5.36 14.08 -12.77
CA GLN A 361 -6.30 13.59 -11.77
C GLN A 361 -6.52 14.63 -10.66
N GLN A 362 -7.72 14.59 -10.10
CA GLN A 362 -8.13 15.34 -8.93
C GLN A 362 -8.58 14.34 -7.86
N LYS A 363 -7.85 14.29 -6.75
CA LYS A 363 -8.17 13.40 -5.64
C LYS A 363 -9.15 14.06 -4.66
N PRO A 364 -10.06 13.29 -4.07
CA PRO A 364 -10.91 13.80 -3.00
C PRO A 364 -10.07 14.05 -1.74
N VAL A 365 -10.35 15.16 -1.07
CA VAL A 365 -9.74 15.53 0.22
C VAL A 365 -10.85 15.63 1.27
N PRO A 366 -10.75 14.87 2.38
CA PRO A 366 -11.69 15.02 3.49
C PRO A 366 -11.70 16.45 4.03
N LEU A 367 -12.88 17.04 4.28
CA LEU A 367 -12.96 18.41 4.79
C LEU A 367 -12.23 18.61 6.13
N LEU A 368 -12.22 17.60 6.98
CA LEU A 368 -11.49 17.63 8.25
C LEU A 368 -9.95 17.59 8.10
N SER A 369 -9.46 17.25 6.90
CA SER A 369 -8.03 17.25 6.56
C SER A 369 -7.56 18.59 5.96
N PHE A 370 -8.44 19.55 5.77
CA PHE A 370 -8.07 20.87 5.28
C PHE A 370 -7.09 21.56 6.24
N VAL A 371 -6.14 22.30 5.68
CA VAL A 371 -5.20 23.11 6.47
C VAL A 371 -5.96 24.18 7.21
N ASN A 372 -5.73 24.32 8.50
CA ASN A 372 -6.41 25.28 9.36
C ASN A 372 -5.44 26.08 10.24
N SER A 373 -5.93 26.97 11.08
CA SER A 373 -5.12 27.86 11.92
C SER A 373 -4.33 27.14 13.02
N ALA A 374 -4.61 25.87 13.27
CA ALA A 374 -3.86 25.06 14.23
C ALA A 374 -2.68 24.32 13.60
N ASP A 375 -2.58 24.33 12.26
CA ASP A 375 -1.46 23.73 11.54
C ASP A 375 -0.29 24.73 11.44
N ALA A 376 0.92 24.20 11.27
CA ALA A 376 2.11 25.00 10.98
C ALA A 376 2.07 25.67 9.59
N GLY A 377 0.97 25.50 8.90
CA GLY A 377 0.79 25.89 7.52
C GLY A 377 1.03 24.73 6.56
N ALA A 378 1.10 25.05 5.29
CA ALA A 378 1.36 24.11 4.23
C ALA A 378 2.20 24.78 3.13
N ALA A 379 2.79 23.98 2.22
CA ALA A 379 3.56 24.54 1.13
C ALA A 379 3.43 23.75 -0.16
N VAL A 380 3.57 24.45 -1.27
CA VAL A 380 3.78 23.92 -2.61
C VAL A 380 5.18 24.32 -3.05
N THR A 381 6.00 23.34 -3.42
CA THR A 381 7.38 23.55 -3.85
C THR A 381 7.55 23.40 -5.36
N GLY A 382 8.57 24.01 -5.94
CA GLY A 382 8.84 23.93 -7.38
C GLY A 382 7.89 24.76 -8.23
N ILE A 383 7.42 25.89 -7.70
CA ILE A 383 6.62 26.88 -8.46
C ILE A 383 7.47 27.42 -9.62
N ARG A 384 6.88 27.44 -10.80
CA ARG A 384 7.51 27.97 -12.01
C ARG A 384 6.62 29.02 -12.69
N GLN A 385 7.24 30.13 -13.07
CA GLN A 385 6.61 31.20 -13.84
C GLN A 385 7.66 31.77 -14.79
N ASP A 386 7.74 31.23 -15.98
CA ASP A 386 8.75 31.60 -16.99
C ASP A 386 8.12 31.55 -18.40
N ALA A 387 8.94 31.69 -19.44
CA ALA A 387 8.45 31.58 -20.82
C ALA A 387 7.87 30.20 -21.15
N ALA A 388 8.39 29.15 -20.56
CA ALA A 388 7.96 27.76 -20.83
C ALA A 388 6.77 27.33 -19.93
N PHE A 389 6.69 27.82 -18.70
CA PHE A 389 5.68 27.38 -17.73
C PHE A 389 5.01 28.53 -17.00
N ARG A 390 3.75 28.34 -16.67
CA ARG A 390 2.99 29.18 -15.72
C ARG A 390 2.40 28.32 -14.62
N THR A 391 2.20 28.91 -13.43
CA THR A 391 1.56 28.22 -12.31
C THR A 391 0.29 28.96 -11.89
N ASN A 392 -0.82 28.21 -11.81
CA ASN A 392 -2.04 28.65 -11.14
C ASN A 392 -2.13 27.93 -9.78
N VAL A 393 -2.72 28.58 -8.79
CA VAL A 393 -2.92 28.03 -7.46
C VAL A 393 -4.41 28.03 -7.14
N GLY A 394 -4.98 26.84 -6.90
CA GLY A 394 -6.38 26.69 -6.54
C GLY A 394 -6.58 26.67 -5.03
N PHE A 395 -7.58 27.40 -4.54
CA PHE A 395 -7.94 27.48 -3.12
C PHE A 395 -9.42 27.12 -2.96
N ALA A 396 -9.73 26.21 -2.07
CA ALA A 396 -11.09 25.85 -1.69
C ALA A 396 -11.26 26.00 -0.18
N ALA A 397 -12.10 26.93 0.25
CA ALA A 397 -12.36 27.14 1.68
C ALA A 397 -13.31 26.08 2.25
N GLY A 398 -13.13 25.75 3.51
CA GLY A 398 -14.02 24.89 4.27
C GLY A 398 -15.36 25.58 4.65
N PRO A 399 -16.18 24.92 5.46
CA PRO A 399 -17.52 25.41 5.83
C PRO A 399 -17.52 26.74 6.59
N ASP A 400 -16.44 27.05 7.31
CA ASP A 400 -16.30 28.32 8.06
C ASP A 400 -15.55 29.40 7.25
N GLY A 401 -15.29 29.18 5.97
CA GLY A 401 -14.42 30.02 5.16
C GLY A 401 -12.94 29.80 5.48
N ALA A 402 -12.10 30.73 5.01
CA ALA A 402 -10.67 30.72 5.29
C ALA A 402 -10.09 32.13 5.26
N GLN A 403 -9.19 32.46 6.19
CA GLN A 403 -8.28 33.60 6.10
C GLN A 403 -6.85 33.05 6.13
N TYR A 404 -6.01 33.50 5.22
CA TYR A 404 -4.66 32.96 5.08
C TYR A 404 -3.67 33.97 4.54
N THR A 405 -2.42 33.78 4.89
CA THR A 405 -1.28 34.53 4.39
C THR A 405 -0.46 33.63 3.46
N LEU A 406 -0.10 34.17 2.31
CA LEU A 406 0.73 33.52 1.30
C LEU A 406 2.11 34.16 1.31
N THR A 407 3.15 33.35 1.41
CA THR A 407 4.54 33.79 1.31
C THR A 407 5.25 33.08 0.18
N LEU A 408 5.68 33.81 -0.83
CA LEU A 408 6.53 33.31 -1.88
C LEU A 408 7.98 33.35 -1.41
N GLN A 409 8.65 32.20 -1.46
CA GLN A 409 10.06 32.07 -1.08
C GLN A 409 10.88 31.70 -2.32
N ASP A 410 12.13 32.15 -2.35
CA ASP A 410 13.10 31.70 -3.36
C ASP A 410 13.72 30.34 -3.01
N GLY A 411 14.62 29.85 -3.88
CA GLY A 411 15.29 28.55 -3.68
C GLY A 411 16.21 28.49 -2.45
N SER A 412 16.53 29.62 -1.81
CA SER A 412 17.27 29.69 -0.55
C SER A 412 16.35 29.64 0.69
N GLY A 413 15.02 29.75 0.48
CA GLY A 413 14.02 29.89 1.55
C GLY A 413 13.77 31.33 1.99
N ALA A 414 14.40 32.31 1.36
CA ALA A 414 14.17 33.72 1.67
C ALA A 414 12.81 34.18 1.12
N ALA A 415 12.06 34.93 1.94
CA ALA A 415 10.79 35.49 1.52
C ALA A 415 10.99 36.57 0.45
N VAL A 416 10.36 36.40 -0.72
CA VAL A 416 10.39 37.34 -1.84
C VAL A 416 9.19 38.30 -1.79
N ALA A 417 8.02 37.77 -1.47
CA ALA A 417 6.80 38.52 -1.35
C ALA A 417 5.81 37.84 -0.40
N THR A 418 4.93 38.66 0.21
CA THR A 418 3.89 38.15 1.11
C THR A 418 2.60 38.89 0.80
N THR A 419 1.48 38.16 0.79
CA THR A 419 0.12 38.70 0.62
C THR A 419 -0.87 37.97 1.52
N SER A 420 -2.03 38.53 1.76
CA SER A 420 -3.09 37.89 2.53
C SER A 420 -4.36 37.85 1.69
N ALA A 421 -5.13 36.79 1.87
CA ALA A 421 -6.40 36.61 1.18
C ALA A 421 -7.45 35.97 2.12
N SER A 422 -8.69 36.03 1.70
CA SER A 422 -9.79 35.40 2.42
C SER A 422 -10.84 34.86 1.44
N LEU A 423 -11.49 33.78 1.84
CA LEU A 423 -12.63 33.17 1.19
C LEU A 423 -13.73 32.97 2.24
N GLY A 424 -14.98 33.25 1.89
CA GLY A 424 -16.12 32.86 2.71
C GLY A 424 -16.39 31.37 2.66
N ALA A 425 -17.45 30.92 3.32
CA ALA A 425 -17.82 29.50 3.39
C ALA A 425 -17.87 28.86 1.99
N PHE A 426 -17.10 27.79 1.80
CA PHE A 426 -16.96 27.06 0.54
C PHE A 426 -16.60 27.95 -0.66
N GLY A 427 -15.96 29.08 -0.43
CA GLY A 427 -15.42 29.94 -1.51
C GLY A 427 -14.33 29.22 -2.27
N TRP A 428 -14.24 29.47 -3.57
CA TRP A 428 -13.26 28.85 -4.45
C TRP A 428 -12.64 29.84 -5.42
N THR A 429 -11.32 29.76 -5.63
CA THR A 429 -10.61 30.60 -6.60
C THR A 429 -9.35 29.88 -7.12
N GLN A 430 -8.91 30.23 -8.34
CA GLN A 430 -7.68 29.68 -8.95
C GLN A 430 -6.91 30.77 -9.70
N PRO A 431 -6.32 31.73 -8.99
CA PRO A 431 -5.49 32.77 -9.62
C PRO A 431 -4.16 32.21 -10.13
N GLY A 432 -3.57 32.90 -11.10
CA GLY A 432 -2.17 32.70 -11.45
C GLY A 432 -1.25 33.20 -10.34
N ILE A 433 -0.05 32.63 -10.23
CA ILE A 433 0.93 33.07 -9.23
C ILE A 433 1.30 34.56 -9.39
N GLN A 434 1.28 35.09 -10.62
CA GLN A 434 1.50 36.51 -10.90
C GLN A 434 0.35 37.38 -10.40
N ASP A 435 -0.88 36.85 -10.37
CA ASP A 435 -2.03 37.59 -9.88
C ASP A 435 -2.03 37.67 -8.34
N LEU A 436 -1.44 36.66 -7.69
CA LEU A 436 -1.23 36.62 -6.25
C LEU A 436 -0.12 37.60 -5.80
N PHE A 437 0.91 37.77 -6.63
CA PHE A 437 2.08 38.59 -6.33
C PHE A 437 2.38 39.53 -7.50
N PRO A 438 1.49 40.56 -7.75
CA PRO A 438 1.66 41.45 -8.88
C PRO A 438 2.96 42.26 -8.79
N GLY A 439 3.68 42.36 -9.92
CA GLY A 439 4.96 43.04 -9.98
C GLY A 439 6.15 42.30 -9.39
N THR A 440 5.95 41.11 -8.82
CA THR A 440 7.04 40.27 -8.27
C THR A 440 7.55 39.34 -9.35
N THR A 441 8.88 39.27 -9.52
CA THR A 441 9.51 38.22 -10.32
C THR A 441 9.51 36.92 -9.54
N VAL A 442 8.84 35.89 -10.04
CA VAL A 442 8.80 34.56 -9.40
C VAL A 442 10.14 33.86 -9.62
N PRO A 443 10.85 33.46 -8.58
CA PRO A 443 12.09 32.73 -8.71
C PRO A 443 11.90 31.36 -9.35
N GLY A 444 12.93 30.82 -10.02
CA GLY A 444 12.84 29.56 -10.76
C GLY A 444 12.59 28.31 -9.91
N ASN A 445 12.91 28.36 -8.63
CA ASN A 445 12.74 27.27 -7.65
C ASN A 445 11.91 27.73 -6.47
N ALA A 446 10.85 28.49 -6.75
CA ALA A 446 10.06 29.09 -5.69
C ALA A 446 9.24 28.06 -4.91
N THR A 447 9.02 28.36 -3.64
CA THR A 447 8.09 27.66 -2.76
C THR A 447 7.02 28.63 -2.31
N LEU A 448 5.75 28.25 -2.43
CA LEU A 448 4.60 29.01 -1.90
C LEU A 448 4.22 28.40 -0.55
N ARG A 449 4.37 29.18 0.54
CA ARG A 449 3.84 28.83 1.86
C ARG A 449 2.46 29.42 2.05
N VAL A 450 1.59 28.64 2.66
CA VAL A 450 0.22 29.01 3.03
C VAL A 450 0.09 28.89 4.53
N ASN A 451 -0.19 29.98 5.21
CA ASN A 451 -0.45 30.01 6.65
C ASN A 451 -1.89 30.45 6.90
N VAL A 452 -2.72 29.54 7.42
CA VAL A 452 -4.12 29.81 7.72
C VAL A 452 -4.24 30.51 9.07
N THR A 453 -4.97 31.62 9.12
CA THR A 453 -5.18 32.39 10.36
C THR A 453 -6.58 32.22 10.93
N ALA A 454 -7.55 31.81 10.09
CA ALA A 454 -8.90 31.45 10.53
C ALA A 454 -9.56 30.52 9.49
N GLY A 455 -10.48 29.68 9.95
CA GLY A 455 -11.15 28.70 9.10
C GLY A 455 -10.22 27.60 8.59
N SER A 456 -10.51 27.08 7.39
CA SER A 456 -9.71 26.01 6.78
C SER A 456 -9.71 26.11 5.25
N VAL A 457 -8.64 25.62 4.60
CA VAL A 457 -8.49 25.67 3.14
C VAL A 457 -7.78 24.43 2.61
N ASP A 458 -8.25 23.92 1.48
CA ASP A 458 -7.51 23.01 0.62
C ASP A 458 -6.86 23.76 -0.53
N VAL A 459 -5.63 23.41 -0.87
CA VAL A 459 -4.84 24.13 -1.87
C VAL A 459 -4.13 23.14 -2.79
N PHE A 460 -4.05 23.47 -4.07
CA PHE A 460 -3.22 22.77 -5.05
C PHE A 460 -2.53 23.77 -5.98
N ASP A 461 -1.42 23.36 -6.58
CA ASP A 461 -0.87 24.06 -7.74
C ASP A 461 -1.17 23.31 -9.03
N SER A 462 -1.29 24.05 -10.09
CA SER A 462 -1.34 23.55 -11.46
C SER A 462 -0.21 24.21 -12.26
N SER A 463 0.87 23.47 -12.49
CA SER A 463 1.99 23.88 -13.32
C SER A 463 1.68 23.52 -14.78
N ILE A 464 1.54 24.53 -15.63
CA ILE A 464 1.05 24.39 -17.01
C ILE A 464 2.17 24.73 -17.98
N ASP A 465 2.47 23.83 -18.89
CA ASP A 465 3.35 24.08 -20.02
C ASP A 465 2.68 25.10 -20.98
N ASN A 466 3.36 26.18 -21.30
CA ASN A 466 2.79 27.26 -22.12
C ASN A 466 2.64 26.90 -23.59
N LEU A 467 3.34 25.86 -24.04
CA LEU A 467 3.32 25.41 -25.43
C LEU A 467 2.28 24.30 -25.65
N SER A 468 2.30 23.25 -24.86
CA SER A 468 1.32 22.15 -24.94
C SER A 468 -0.03 22.50 -24.29
N GLY A 469 0.00 23.36 -23.27
CA GLY A 469 -1.15 23.64 -22.41
C GLY A 469 -1.41 22.54 -21.37
N ASP A 470 -0.54 21.54 -21.26
CA ASP A 470 -0.70 20.41 -20.32
C ASP A 470 -0.49 20.86 -18.87
N PRO A 471 -1.45 20.58 -17.96
CA PRO A 471 -1.34 20.87 -16.55
C PRO A 471 -0.82 19.67 -15.75
N VAL A 472 0.18 19.87 -14.92
CA VAL A 472 0.57 18.94 -13.86
C VAL A 472 0.08 19.50 -12.53
N VAL A 473 -0.88 18.80 -11.91
CA VAL A 473 -1.49 19.21 -10.65
C VAL A 473 -0.78 18.54 -9.49
N THR A 474 -0.48 19.33 -8.43
CA THR A 474 0.12 18.83 -7.20
C THR A 474 -0.66 19.40 -5.99
N PRO A 475 -1.14 18.52 -5.08
CA PRO A 475 -1.77 18.99 -3.85
C PRO A 475 -0.74 19.65 -2.94
N ILE A 476 -1.21 20.59 -2.09
CA ILE A 476 -0.38 21.19 -1.06
C ILE A 476 0.06 20.14 -0.04
N ALA A 477 1.30 20.23 0.42
CA ALA A 477 1.82 19.40 1.50
C ALA A 477 1.75 20.17 2.83
N PRO A 478 1.16 19.60 3.90
CA PRO A 478 1.27 20.17 5.23
C PRO A 478 2.74 20.32 5.62
N LEU A 479 3.06 21.46 6.23
CA LEU A 479 4.41 21.65 6.75
C LEU A 479 4.63 20.74 7.96
N PRO A 480 5.71 19.96 7.98
CA PRO A 480 6.07 19.25 9.19
C PRO A 480 6.36 20.29 10.27
N ALA A 481 5.57 20.28 11.32
CA ALA A 481 5.85 21.07 12.49
C ALA A 481 6.46 20.15 13.54
N ALA A 482 7.48 20.63 14.25
CA ALA A 482 7.68 20.16 15.59
C ALA A 482 6.52 20.68 16.43
N ILE A 483 5.38 19.98 16.41
CA ILE A 483 4.24 20.31 17.27
C ILE A 483 4.66 19.89 18.67
N PRO A 484 4.75 20.83 19.62
CA PRO A 484 5.23 20.51 20.95
C PRO A 484 4.21 19.61 21.68
N SER A 485 4.69 18.78 22.59
CA SER A 485 3.82 17.98 23.47
C SER A 485 3.17 18.82 24.58
N SER A 486 3.55 20.06 24.71
CA SER A 486 2.91 21.05 25.59
C SER A 486 3.04 22.46 25.02
N ALA A 487 1.96 23.23 25.11
CA ALA A 487 1.95 24.63 24.68
C ALA A 487 0.87 25.41 25.39
N THR A 488 1.04 26.74 25.53
CA THR A 488 -0.02 27.66 25.89
C THR A 488 -0.73 28.11 24.63
N ILE A 489 -1.99 27.70 24.44
CA ILE A 489 -2.82 28.03 23.28
C ILE A 489 -3.86 29.05 23.72
N GLY A 490 -3.96 30.12 22.97
CA GLY A 490 -4.90 31.21 23.21
C GLY A 490 -6.05 31.24 22.22
N PRO A 491 -6.80 32.39 22.16
CA PRO A 491 -7.90 32.54 21.22
C PRO A 491 -7.54 32.44 19.74
N GLN A 492 -6.26 32.59 19.38
CA GLN A 492 -5.76 32.40 18.02
C GLN A 492 -5.76 30.94 17.57
N GLY A 493 -5.98 30.00 18.51
CA GLY A 493 -5.85 28.57 18.22
C GLY A 493 -4.41 28.08 18.27
N GLY A 494 -4.20 26.79 17.95
CA GLY A 494 -2.90 26.14 17.93
C GLY A 494 -3.03 24.62 18.04
N SER A 495 -1.90 23.93 18.06
CA SER A 495 -1.83 22.47 18.15
C SER A 495 -0.83 22.01 19.20
N ILE A 496 -1.12 20.85 19.80
CA ILE A 496 -0.14 20.04 20.52
C ILE A 496 -0.18 18.60 19.98
N GLN A 497 0.93 17.87 20.13
CA GLN A 497 1.05 16.50 19.66
C GLN A 497 1.71 15.62 20.72
N SER A 498 1.31 14.36 20.81
CA SER A 498 1.99 13.39 21.67
C SER A 498 3.47 13.24 21.29
N SER A 499 4.31 12.86 22.24
CA SER A 499 5.76 12.73 22.03
C SER A 499 6.14 11.69 20.96
N ASP A 500 5.28 10.70 20.75
CA ASP A 500 5.43 9.70 19.67
C ASP A 500 4.87 10.17 18.31
N GLY A 501 4.36 11.41 18.23
CA GLY A 501 3.82 12.00 17.01
C GLY A 501 2.46 11.45 16.55
N ARG A 502 1.86 10.54 17.30
CA ARG A 502 0.66 9.82 16.83
C ARG A 502 -0.64 10.57 17.09
N LEU A 503 -0.79 11.19 18.26
CA LEU A 503 -2.01 11.90 18.60
C LEU A 503 -1.79 13.41 18.55
N THR A 504 -2.61 14.10 17.76
CA THR A 504 -2.55 15.57 17.60
C THR A 504 -3.89 16.17 18.01
N LEU A 505 -3.86 17.15 18.93
CA LEU A 505 -4.99 18.00 19.24
C LEU A 505 -4.82 19.32 18.49
N ARG A 506 -5.80 19.65 17.66
CA ARG A 506 -5.90 20.92 16.93
C ARG A 506 -7.04 21.75 17.52
N ILE A 507 -6.72 22.92 18.01
CA ILE A 507 -7.67 23.86 18.62
C ILE A 507 -7.82 25.02 17.64
N PRO A 508 -9.00 25.18 16.98
CA PRO A 508 -9.19 26.24 16.01
C PRO A 508 -9.27 27.61 16.66
N ALA A 509 -9.03 28.66 15.89
CA ALA A 509 -9.15 30.03 16.36
C ALA A 509 -10.59 30.30 16.86
N GLY A 510 -10.69 31.00 17.98
CA GLY A 510 -11.93 31.28 18.65
C GLY A 510 -12.54 30.12 19.44
N ALA A 511 -11.87 28.98 19.55
CA ALA A 511 -12.33 27.86 20.40
C ALA A 511 -12.06 28.07 21.89
N LEU A 512 -11.09 28.91 22.23
CA LEU A 512 -10.72 29.27 23.60
C LEU A 512 -10.97 30.75 23.86
N ALA A 513 -11.56 31.06 25.00
CA ALA A 513 -11.77 32.43 25.42
C ALA A 513 -10.50 33.08 26.03
N SER A 514 -9.60 32.30 26.58
CA SER A 514 -8.37 32.72 27.22
C SER A 514 -7.21 31.75 26.97
N PRO A 515 -5.97 32.22 27.08
CA PRO A 515 -4.80 31.34 26.96
C PRO A 515 -4.84 30.20 28.00
N THR A 516 -4.65 28.98 27.56
CA THR A 516 -4.64 27.76 28.38
C THR A 516 -3.40 26.93 28.04
N SER A 517 -2.69 26.48 29.06
CA SER A 517 -1.51 25.62 28.87
C SER A 517 -1.92 24.15 28.78
N PHE A 518 -1.74 23.56 27.64
CA PHE A 518 -2.05 22.14 27.38
C PHE A 518 -0.78 21.29 27.40
N SER A 519 -0.93 20.03 27.79
CA SER A 519 0.14 19.03 27.67
C SER A 519 -0.44 17.66 27.40
N PHE A 520 0.32 16.84 26.63
CA PHE A 520 0.10 15.41 26.50
C PHE A 520 0.87 14.64 27.57
N GLN A 521 0.22 13.61 28.11
CA GLN A 521 0.85 12.56 28.88
C GLN A 521 0.59 11.23 28.19
N THR A 522 1.65 10.50 27.87
CA THR A 522 1.55 9.13 27.36
C THR A 522 1.38 8.18 28.54
N THR A 523 0.39 7.31 28.49
CA THR A 523 0.06 6.35 29.53
C THR A 523 0.02 4.94 28.95
N THR A 524 0.09 3.93 29.83
CA THR A 524 -0.27 2.56 29.43
C THR A 524 -1.78 2.50 29.22
N SER A 525 -2.22 2.12 28.04
CA SER A 525 -3.64 1.87 27.79
C SER A 525 -4.01 0.46 28.21
N ASP A 526 -5.12 0.33 28.90
CA ASP A 526 -5.80 -0.95 29.17
C ASP A 526 -7.07 -1.12 28.32
N ALA A 527 -7.22 -0.27 27.31
CA ALA A 527 -8.30 -0.39 26.34
C ALA A 527 -8.26 -1.78 25.68
N PRO A 528 -9.38 -2.49 25.60
CA PRO A 528 -9.46 -3.73 24.86
C PRO A 528 -9.08 -3.50 23.39
N GLN A 529 -8.32 -4.44 22.82
CA GLN A 529 -7.88 -4.40 21.43
C GLN A 529 -7.16 -3.09 21.04
N ARG A 530 -6.46 -2.53 22.01
CA ARG A 530 -5.65 -1.33 21.81
C ARG A 530 -4.53 -1.58 20.82
N ASN A 531 -4.26 -0.54 20.03
CA ASN A 531 -3.06 -0.41 19.25
C ASN A 531 -2.20 0.74 19.80
N GLY A 532 -1.11 0.39 20.46
CA GLY A 532 -0.16 1.37 21.01
C GLY A 532 -0.49 1.89 22.40
N SER A 533 -0.05 3.12 22.67
CA SER A 533 -0.14 3.79 23.97
C SER A 533 -1.52 4.39 24.22
N GLY A 534 -1.82 4.67 25.48
CA GLY A 534 -2.88 5.60 25.87
C GLY A 534 -2.34 7.02 25.97
N TYR A 535 -3.22 7.97 25.78
CA TYR A 535 -2.89 9.41 25.82
C TYR A 535 -3.87 10.16 26.71
N GLN A 536 -3.35 11.07 27.49
CA GLN A 536 -4.14 11.99 28.29
C GLN A 536 -3.76 13.42 27.95
N ILE A 537 -4.75 14.30 27.83
CA ILE A 537 -4.58 15.71 27.51
C ILE A 537 -5.00 16.54 28.73
N LEU A 538 -4.12 17.38 29.21
CA LEU A 538 -4.36 18.22 30.38
C LEU A 538 -4.25 19.70 30.01
N PRO A 539 -5.04 20.59 30.65
CA PRO A 539 -6.17 20.33 31.52
C PRO A 539 -7.47 20.05 30.78
N SER A 540 -8.51 19.61 31.49
CA SER A 540 -9.88 19.58 30.98
C SER A 540 -10.40 20.98 30.79
N VAL A 541 -10.79 21.33 29.58
CA VAL A 541 -11.40 22.64 29.25
C VAL A 541 -12.54 22.48 28.26
N GLY A 542 -13.51 23.33 28.36
CA GLY A 542 -14.58 23.45 27.36
C GLY A 542 -14.15 24.33 26.18
N PHE A 543 -14.50 23.91 24.98
CA PHE A 543 -14.28 24.68 23.76
C PHE A 543 -15.57 25.33 23.29
N THR A 544 -15.50 26.57 22.80
CA THR A 544 -16.66 27.25 22.19
C THR A 544 -16.92 26.80 20.75
N ARG A 545 -15.92 26.18 20.13
CA ARG A 545 -15.97 25.46 18.85
C ARG A 545 -15.26 24.12 19.01
N PRO A 546 -15.68 23.06 18.29
CA PRO A 546 -15.03 21.77 18.42
C PRO A 546 -13.53 21.85 18.10
N ALA A 547 -12.71 21.31 19.00
CA ALA A 547 -11.32 20.98 18.69
C ALA A 547 -11.29 19.65 17.90
N LEU A 548 -10.24 19.43 17.14
CA LEU A 548 -10.05 18.21 16.35
C LEU A 548 -8.96 17.36 16.99
N LEU A 549 -9.29 16.14 17.30
CA LEU A 549 -8.34 15.15 17.77
C LEU A 549 -8.05 14.17 16.64
N THR A 550 -6.81 14.16 16.16
CA THR A 550 -6.37 13.33 15.05
C THR A 550 -5.37 12.29 15.53
N LEU A 551 -5.64 11.04 15.28
CA LEU A 551 -4.75 9.94 15.60
C LEU A 551 -4.24 9.29 14.31
N ALA A 552 -2.90 9.22 14.17
CA ALA A 552 -2.24 8.50 13.10
C ALA A 552 -2.21 7.00 13.41
N TYR A 553 -2.49 6.16 12.42
CA TYR A 553 -2.41 4.71 12.51
C TYR A 553 -1.45 4.16 11.44
N GLY A 554 -0.73 3.10 11.78
CA GLY A 554 0.10 2.35 10.84
C GLY A 554 -0.72 1.30 10.07
N ARG A 555 -0.24 0.88 8.90
CA ARG A 555 -0.89 -0.19 8.12
C ARG A 555 -1.03 -1.49 8.92
N GLY A 556 0.02 -1.91 9.62
CA GLY A 556 0.00 -3.12 10.44
C GLY A 556 -1.02 -3.09 11.59
N GLU A 557 -1.58 -1.93 11.92
CA GLU A 557 -2.58 -1.81 12.98
C GLU A 557 -3.99 -2.20 12.54
N THR A 558 -4.25 -2.28 11.25
CA THR A 558 -5.50 -2.81 10.70
C THR A 558 -5.45 -4.33 10.54
N ASP A 559 -4.25 -4.90 10.30
CA ASP A 559 -3.94 -6.33 10.26
C ASP A 559 -5.04 -7.18 9.57
N GLY A 560 -5.31 -6.88 8.30
CA GLY A 560 -6.36 -7.50 7.50
C GLY A 560 -7.77 -6.90 7.67
N SER A 561 -7.97 -6.02 8.66
CA SER A 561 -9.21 -5.24 8.77
C SER A 561 -9.13 -3.97 7.91
N SER A 562 -10.28 -3.45 7.47
CA SER A 562 -10.28 -2.14 6.81
C SER A 562 -10.05 -1.02 7.83
N ALA A 563 -9.55 0.14 7.37
CA ALA A 563 -9.44 1.33 8.21
C ALA A 563 -10.80 1.73 8.84
N GLY A 564 -11.93 1.37 8.19
CA GLY A 564 -13.27 1.60 8.74
C GLY A 564 -13.59 0.87 10.04
N ALA A 565 -12.82 -0.16 10.36
CA ALA A 565 -12.93 -0.86 11.65
C ALA A 565 -12.23 -0.11 12.80
N LEU A 566 -11.37 0.85 12.50
CA LEU A 566 -10.71 1.66 13.52
C LEU A 566 -11.68 2.64 14.19
N SER A 567 -11.51 2.83 15.49
CA SER A 567 -12.21 3.84 16.26
C SER A 567 -11.29 4.44 17.31
N LEU A 568 -11.59 5.68 17.71
CA LEU A 568 -11.01 6.26 18.89
C LEU A 568 -11.82 5.82 20.12
N ALA A 569 -11.15 5.43 21.17
CA ALA A 569 -11.76 5.12 22.44
C ALA A 569 -11.29 6.12 23.51
N ALA A 570 -12.19 6.48 24.42
CA ALA A 570 -11.90 7.33 25.55
C ALA A 570 -12.34 6.66 26.86
N ASN A 571 -11.59 6.88 27.93
CA ASN A 571 -11.92 6.42 29.29
C ASN A 571 -12.09 7.62 30.23
N ALA A 572 -13.33 7.93 30.56
CA ALA A 572 -13.73 9.01 31.46
C ALA A 572 -13.69 8.60 32.96
N GLY A 573 -12.87 7.61 33.31
CA GLY A 573 -12.79 7.09 34.70
C GLY A 573 -13.86 6.11 35.09
N THR A 574 -14.87 5.89 34.24
CA THR A 574 -15.96 4.94 34.43
C THR A 574 -15.91 3.73 33.50
N GLY A 575 -14.90 3.67 32.65
CA GLY A 575 -14.67 2.64 31.62
C GLY A 575 -14.43 3.27 30.25
N TRP A 576 -14.05 2.43 29.31
CA TRP A 576 -13.77 2.81 27.94
C TRP A 576 -15.05 2.97 27.11
N PHE A 577 -15.12 4.02 26.33
CA PHE A 577 -16.19 4.31 25.38
C PHE A 577 -15.64 4.44 23.99
N VAL A 578 -16.28 3.81 23.01
CA VAL A 578 -15.94 4.01 21.61
C VAL A 578 -16.48 5.34 21.12
N VAL A 579 -15.60 6.19 20.66
CA VAL A 579 -15.94 7.46 20.02
C VAL A 579 -16.15 7.20 18.54
N GLY A 580 -17.35 6.85 18.17
CA GLY A 580 -17.68 6.58 16.77
C GLY A 580 -17.83 7.85 15.94
N GLY A 581 -17.78 7.73 14.61
CA GLY A 581 -18.09 8.78 13.64
C GLY A 581 -16.98 9.78 13.38
N GLY A 582 -15.75 9.39 13.62
CA GLY A 582 -14.60 10.12 13.13
C GLY A 582 -14.46 10.00 11.61
N ALA A 583 -13.86 11.00 10.99
CA ALA A 583 -13.45 10.92 9.59
C ALA A 583 -12.13 10.16 9.48
N ILE A 584 -12.13 9.14 8.66
CA ILE A 584 -10.92 8.38 8.32
C ILE A 584 -10.36 8.94 7.03
N ASP A 585 -9.09 9.31 7.06
CA ASP A 585 -8.32 9.64 5.88
C ASP A 585 -7.41 8.44 5.54
N PRO A 586 -7.82 7.60 4.59
CA PRO A 586 -7.04 6.41 4.24
C PRO A 586 -5.73 6.76 3.52
N ILE A 587 -5.64 7.96 2.93
CA ILE A 587 -4.42 8.42 2.26
C ILE A 587 -3.40 8.88 3.30
N ARG A 588 -3.84 9.56 4.37
CA ARG A 588 -2.98 10.04 5.45
C ARG A 588 -2.87 9.06 6.62
N HIS A 589 -3.57 7.93 6.56
CA HIS A 589 -3.68 6.97 7.65
C HIS A 589 -4.00 7.64 8.99
N SER A 590 -5.05 8.42 9.00
CA SER A 590 -5.44 9.15 10.20
C SER A 590 -6.94 9.04 10.46
N LEU A 591 -7.30 9.03 11.73
CA LEU A 591 -8.66 9.10 12.22
C LEU A 591 -8.82 10.42 12.97
N THR A 592 -9.73 11.28 12.52
CA THR A 592 -10.00 12.57 13.13
C THR A 592 -11.39 12.60 13.72
N VAL A 593 -11.50 12.99 14.99
CA VAL A 593 -12.77 13.18 15.68
C VAL A 593 -12.90 14.61 16.20
N PRO A 594 -14.09 15.25 16.09
CA PRO A 594 -14.36 16.50 16.76
C PRO A 594 -14.59 16.27 18.24
N VAL A 595 -13.93 17.05 19.08
CA VAL A 595 -14.10 17.07 20.54
C VAL A 595 -14.75 18.38 20.94
N ALA A 596 -15.90 18.31 21.55
CA ALA A 596 -16.64 19.52 21.96
C ALA A 596 -16.60 19.76 23.46
N ALA A 597 -17.19 20.85 23.82
CA ALA A 597 -16.91 21.75 24.89
C ALA A 597 -17.55 21.51 26.26
N THR A 598 -18.42 20.59 26.51
CA THR A 598 -19.00 20.39 27.84
C THR A 598 -19.37 18.94 28.07
N SER A 599 -18.90 18.43 29.20
CA SER A 599 -19.29 17.12 29.70
C SER A 599 -20.73 17.16 30.21
N PRO A 600 -21.64 16.35 29.75
CA PRO A 600 -22.77 15.87 30.50
C PRO A 600 -22.64 14.37 30.79
N ALA A 601 -23.41 13.95 31.79
CA ALA A 601 -23.52 12.62 32.29
C ALA A 601 -23.67 11.54 31.19
N PRO A 602 -23.19 10.33 31.42
CA PRO A 602 -23.25 9.23 30.43
C PRO A 602 -24.71 9.01 30.00
N PRO A 603 -24.97 8.80 28.70
CA PRO A 603 -26.33 8.60 28.24
C PRO A 603 -26.93 7.33 28.83
N SER A 604 -28.10 7.45 29.47
CA SER A 604 -28.93 6.30 29.76
C SER A 604 -29.36 5.62 28.46
N SER A 605 -29.33 4.31 28.45
CA SER A 605 -29.45 3.37 27.36
C SER A 605 -30.73 3.46 26.49
N SER A 606 -31.02 4.56 25.83
CA SER A 606 -32.17 4.57 24.90
C SER A 606 -32.00 5.63 23.78
N SER A 607 -31.97 5.11 22.59
CA SER A 607 -32.15 5.72 21.27
C SER A 607 -30.91 6.26 20.54
N ARG A 608 -30.70 5.70 19.36
CA ARG A 608 -29.58 5.92 18.41
C ARG A 608 -29.55 7.30 17.74
N VAL A 609 -30.67 8.01 17.72
CA VAL A 609 -30.78 9.35 17.14
C VAL A 609 -30.00 10.37 17.98
N ASP A 610 -29.87 10.11 19.27
CA ASP A 610 -29.15 10.97 20.21
C ASP A 610 -27.64 10.73 20.21
N ALA A 611 -27.18 9.60 19.64
CA ALA A 611 -25.76 9.26 19.62
C ALA A 611 -24.92 10.22 18.74
N VAL A 612 -25.49 10.87 17.75
CA VAL A 612 -24.79 11.88 16.95
C VAL A 612 -24.61 13.18 17.74
N ALA A 613 -25.59 13.53 18.59
CA ALA A 613 -25.51 14.71 19.47
C ALA A 613 -24.66 14.41 20.72
N SER A 614 -24.66 13.18 21.23
CA SER A 614 -23.88 12.79 22.43
C SER A 614 -22.36 12.62 22.19
N ARG A 615 -21.90 12.58 20.96
CA ARG A 615 -20.47 12.56 20.60
C ARG A 615 -19.71 13.83 20.96
N ALA A 616 -20.43 14.87 21.32
CA ALA A 616 -19.90 16.16 21.72
C ALA A 616 -19.45 16.24 23.19
N LEU A 617 -19.44 15.13 23.94
CA LEU A 617 -19.54 15.15 25.39
C LEU A 617 -18.36 14.57 26.16
N LEU A 618 -17.34 14.05 25.47
CA LEU A 618 -16.14 13.56 26.12
C LEU A 618 -15.18 14.73 26.38
N GLY A 619 -14.66 14.79 27.61
CA GLY A 619 -13.63 15.74 27.97
C GLY A 619 -12.30 15.43 27.30
N ILE A 620 -11.47 16.44 27.07
CA ILE A 620 -10.14 16.20 26.49
C ILE A 620 -9.14 15.61 27.49
N ASP A 621 -9.47 15.64 28.79
CA ASP A 621 -8.69 15.05 29.88
C ASP A 621 -8.91 13.54 30.04
N ASP A 622 -9.84 12.95 29.30
CA ASP A 622 -10.01 11.52 29.24
C ASP A 622 -8.77 10.82 28.66
N THR A 623 -8.57 9.55 29.01
CA THR A 623 -7.51 8.76 28.38
C THR A 623 -7.99 8.28 27.01
N TRP A 624 -7.22 8.55 25.98
CA TRP A 624 -7.52 8.23 24.59
C TRP A 624 -6.67 7.08 24.09
N SER A 625 -7.25 6.18 23.34
CA SER A 625 -6.55 5.07 22.70
C SER A 625 -7.19 4.73 21.36
N ILE A 626 -6.38 4.33 20.38
CA ILE A 626 -6.92 3.74 19.16
C ILE A 626 -7.27 2.29 19.41
N ILE A 627 -8.37 1.85 18.84
CA ILE A 627 -8.83 0.46 18.90
C ILE A 627 -9.44 0.06 17.56
N LEU A 628 -9.49 -1.24 17.30
CA LEU A 628 -10.39 -1.82 16.31
C LEU A 628 -11.76 -2.01 16.95
N SER A 629 -12.76 -1.19 16.62
CA SER A 629 -14.11 -1.32 17.17
C SER A 629 -14.83 -2.57 16.69
N TRP A 630 -14.60 -2.93 15.42
CA TRP A 630 -14.94 -4.20 14.82
C TRP A 630 -13.73 -4.69 14.05
N GLU A 631 -13.38 -5.93 14.21
CA GLU A 631 -12.27 -6.56 13.53
C GLU A 631 -12.69 -7.86 12.88
N ILE A 632 -12.03 -8.18 11.78
CA ILE A 632 -12.18 -9.47 11.11
C ILE A 632 -11.20 -10.48 11.71
N PHE A 633 -11.60 -11.75 11.79
CA PHE A 633 -10.72 -12.84 12.17
C PHE A 633 -10.89 -14.04 11.23
N PRO A 634 -9.84 -14.86 11.00
CA PRO A 634 -8.48 -14.63 11.49
C PRO A 634 -7.88 -13.38 10.85
N ARG A 635 -6.92 -12.76 11.54
CA ARG A 635 -6.19 -11.60 11.04
C ARG A 635 -5.07 -12.03 10.10
N GLY A 636 -4.69 -11.11 9.22
CA GLY A 636 -3.56 -11.29 8.32
C GLY A 636 -3.76 -12.36 7.25
N ARG A 637 -2.69 -12.66 6.55
CA ARG A 637 -2.69 -13.66 5.48
C ARG A 637 -2.90 -15.06 6.04
N GLN A 638 -3.80 -15.81 5.42
CA GLN A 638 -4.08 -17.21 5.74
C GLN A 638 -3.70 -18.11 4.56
N ALA A 639 -3.47 -19.37 4.85
CA ALA A 639 -3.34 -20.38 3.81
C ALA A 639 -4.12 -21.64 4.18
N LEU A 640 -4.68 -22.29 3.18
CA LEU A 640 -5.44 -23.53 3.33
C LEU A 640 -5.15 -24.49 2.17
N PRO A 641 -5.15 -25.78 2.42
CA PRO A 641 -5.12 -26.75 1.32
C PRO A 641 -6.46 -26.77 0.59
N THR A 642 -6.45 -27.22 -0.67
CA THR A 642 -7.67 -27.42 -1.47
C THR A 642 -8.69 -28.28 -0.71
N GLY A 643 -9.96 -27.83 -0.71
CA GLY A 643 -11.04 -28.44 0.06
C GLY A 643 -10.93 -28.24 1.58
N GLY A 644 -9.89 -27.58 2.07
CA GLY A 644 -9.74 -27.19 3.47
C GLY A 644 -10.75 -26.14 3.92
N SER A 645 -10.88 -25.94 5.22
CA SER A 645 -11.82 -24.96 5.75
C SER A 645 -11.31 -24.24 6.96
N MET A 646 -11.73 -22.98 7.12
CA MET A 646 -11.47 -22.18 8.30
C MET A 646 -12.69 -21.38 8.73
N ASN A 647 -12.76 -21.09 10.02
CA ASN A 647 -13.77 -20.18 10.54
C ASN A 647 -13.33 -18.73 10.28
N VAL A 648 -14.26 -17.91 9.80
CA VAL A 648 -14.13 -16.48 9.63
C VAL A 648 -15.19 -15.75 10.44
N GLY A 649 -14.93 -14.55 10.85
CA GLY A 649 -15.91 -13.80 11.63
C GLY A 649 -15.52 -12.35 11.81
N ILE A 650 -16.42 -11.56 12.38
CA ILE A 650 -16.11 -10.27 12.93
C ILE A 650 -16.39 -10.28 14.43
N GLN A 651 -15.57 -9.55 15.17
CA GLN A 651 -15.80 -9.37 16.61
C GLN A 651 -15.71 -7.88 16.96
N TYR A 652 -16.44 -7.50 17.99
CA TYR A 652 -16.41 -6.14 18.52
C TYR A 652 -15.42 -6.04 19.67
N ALA A 653 -14.61 -4.99 19.66
CA ALA A 653 -13.58 -4.77 20.68
C ALA A 653 -14.10 -4.76 22.12
N GLY A 654 -15.36 -4.38 22.30
CA GLY A 654 -16.04 -4.34 23.60
C GLY A 654 -16.49 -5.66 24.17
N THR A 655 -16.43 -6.76 23.41
CA THR A 655 -16.89 -8.10 23.85
C THR A 655 -15.77 -9.03 24.31
N TYR A 656 -14.52 -8.56 24.28
CA TYR A 656 -13.38 -9.38 24.69
C TYR A 656 -13.40 -9.65 26.19
N SER A 657 -13.67 -10.89 26.57
CA SER A 657 -13.48 -11.37 27.94
C SER A 657 -12.06 -11.94 28.07
N SER A 658 -11.14 -11.21 28.70
CA SER A 658 -9.88 -11.82 29.09
C SER A 658 -10.10 -12.81 30.24
N SER A 659 -9.47 -13.97 30.16
CA SER A 659 -9.51 -15.03 31.17
C SER A 659 -8.83 -14.67 32.52
N GLY A 660 -8.73 -13.39 32.88
CA GLY A 660 -7.90 -12.99 34.02
C GLY A 660 -8.19 -11.66 34.71
N GLY A 661 -9.37 -11.08 34.61
CA GLY A 661 -9.68 -9.88 35.36
C GLY A 661 -10.91 -9.14 34.84
N ALA A 662 -11.65 -8.46 35.72
CA ALA A 662 -12.78 -7.62 35.35
C ALA A 662 -12.28 -6.47 34.49
N VAL A 663 -12.40 -6.63 33.19
CA VAL A 663 -12.23 -5.52 32.23
C VAL A 663 -13.45 -4.64 32.38
N SER A 664 -13.26 -3.36 32.66
CA SER A 664 -14.33 -2.37 32.64
C SER A 664 -15.00 -2.47 31.27
N ALA A 665 -16.26 -2.81 31.26
CA ALA A 665 -16.99 -3.13 30.06
C ALA A 665 -16.96 -1.93 29.10
N PHE A 666 -16.42 -2.13 27.90
CA PHE A 666 -16.95 -1.39 26.78
C PHE A 666 -18.47 -1.53 26.83
N LEU A 667 -19.17 -0.47 26.53
CA LEU A 667 -20.58 -0.59 26.26
C LEU A 667 -20.72 -1.66 25.17
N ALA A 668 -21.40 -2.76 25.52
CA ALA A 668 -21.71 -3.77 24.51
C ALA A 668 -22.29 -3.06 23.29
N PRO A 669 -21.96 -3.47 22.07
CA PRO A 669 -22.53 -2.84 20.90
C PRO A 669 -24.04 -2.86 21.07
N ALA A 670 -24.70 -1.74 20.79
CA ALA A 670 -26.14 -1.60 20.93
C ALA A 670 -26.89 -2.65 20.10
N GLU A 671 -26.17 -3.33 19.21
CA GLU A 671 -26.69 -4.40 18.34
C GLU A 671 -25.56 -5.29 17.81
N THR A 672 -25.94 -6.51 17.44
CA THR A 672 -25.10 -7.43 16.67
C THR A 672 -25.40 -7.22 15.19
N PRO A 673 -24.44 -6.80 14.35
CA PRO A 673 -24.69 -6.63 12.93
C PRO A 673 -24.93 -7.97 12.24
N GLN A 674 -25.60 -7.95 11.10
CA GLN A 674 -25.65 -9.07 10.16
C GLN A 674 -24.48 -8.95 9.20
N VAL A 675 -23.67 -10.00 9.07
CA VAL A 675 -22.52 -10.01 8.16
C VAL A 675 -22.90 -10.74 6.88
N SER A 676 -22.66 -10.09 5.75
CA SER A 676 -22.59 -10.71 4.43
C SER A 676 -21.11 -10.92 4.06
N TRP A 677 -20.85 -12.09 3.49
CA TRP A 677 -19.50 -12.50 3.12
C TRP A 677 -19.34 -12.43 1.59
N GLY A 678 -18.39 -11.63 1.14
CA GLY A 678 -17.89 -11.65 -0.22
C GLY A 678 -16.71 -12.60 -0.35
N VAL A 679 -16.61 -13.31 -1.46
CA VAL A 679 -15.44 -14.14 -1.78
C VAL A 679 -15.07 -13.87 -3.22
N SER A 680 -13.83 -13.50 -3.45
CA SER A 680 -13.34 -13.16 -4.79
C SER A 680 -11.92 -13.65 -5.01
N THR A 681 -11.59 -13.94 -6.26
CA THR A 681 -10.22 -14.23 -6.71
C THR A 681 -10.06 -13.84 -8.18
N ALA A 682 -8.83 -13.61 -8.61
CA ALA A 682 -8.55 -13.18 -9.97
C ALA A 682 -8.56 -14.30 -11.02
N GLY A 683 -8.61 -15.53 -10.62
CA GLY A 683 -8.61 -16.62 -11.59
C GLY A 683 -8.92 -17.96 -10.96
N GLY A 684 -9.99 -18.58 -11.40
CA GLY A 684 -10.46 -19.85 -10.86
C GLY A 684 -11.65 -19.72 -9.91
N ASP A 685 -11.97 -20.80 -9.22
CA ASP A 685 -13.04 -20.87 -8.23
C ASP A 685 -12.53 -20.25 -6.91
N PRO A 686 -13.17 -19.20 -6.35
CA PRO A 686 -12.75 -18.64 -5.08
C PRO A 686 -13.16 -19.49 -3.87
N GLY A 687 -13.91 -20.57 -4.02
CA GLY A 687 -14.53 -21.29 -2.90
C GLY A 687 -15.78 -20.58 -2.39
N VAL A 688 -16.21 -20.90 -1.17
CA VAL A 688 -17.48 -20.39 -0.62
C VAL A 688 -17.37 -20.13 0.87
N VAL A 689 -18.02 -19.08 1.37
CA VAL A 689 -18.27 -18.89 2.81
C VAL A 689 -19.71 -19.29 3.13
N LEU A 690 -19.85 -20.24 4.02
CA LEU A 690 -21.13 -20.63 4.60
C LEU A 690 -21.37 -19.81 5.87
N THR A 691 -22.43 -18.99 5.91
CA THR A 691 -22.81 -18.26 7.12
C THR A 691 -23.18 -19.22 8.23
N THR A 692 -22.51 -19.15 9.37
CA THR A 692 -22.73 -19.99 10.56
C THR A 692 -23.39 -19.25 11.70
N GLY A 693 -23.42 -17.93 11.68
CA GLY A 693 -24.05 -17.04 12.65
C GLY A 693 -24.16 -15.63 12.12
N ALA A 694 -24.69 -14.72 12.93
CA ALA A 694 -24.88 -13.32 12.53
C ALA A 694 -23.53 -12.63 12.18
N THR A 695 -22.46 -13.01 12.85
CA THR A 695 -21.12 -12.42 12.71
C THR A 695 -20.06 -13.43 12.32
N THR A 696 -20.44 -14.67 12.02
CA THR A 696 -19.50 -15.77 11.75
C THR A 696 -19.87 -16.52 10.48
N GLY A 697 -18.84 -17.02 9.84
CA GLY A 697 -18.93 -17.89 8.67
C GLY A 697 -17.87 -18.98 8.71
N ARG A 698 -17.99 -19.95 7.80
CA ARG A 698 -16.98 -20.97 7.55
C ARG A 698 -16.60 -20.92 6.08
N TYR A 699 -15.41 -20.51 5.80
CA TYR A 699 -14.85 -20.57 4.45
C TYR A 699 -14.44 -21.99 4.10
N ILE A 700 -14.74 -22.42 2.89
CA ILE A 700 -14.33 -23.71 2.31
C ILE A 700 -13.55 -23.38 1.04
N ALA A 701 -12.30 -23.79 1.03
CA ALA A 701 -11.39 -23.59 -0.10
C ALA A 701 -11.84 -24.45 -1.31
N PRO A 702 -11.61 -23.99 -2.54
CA PRO A 702 -11.99 -24.69 -3.75
C PRO A 702 -11.23 -26.02 -3.90
N ALA A 703 -11.70 -26.86 -4.81
CA ALA A 703 -11.05 -28.13 -5.12
C ALA A 703 -9.73 -27.96 -5.89
N CYS A 704 -9.56 -26.83 -6.57
CA CYS A 704 -8.33 -26.44 -7.27
C CYS A 704 -7.84 -25.09 -6.78
N PRO A 705 -6.52 -24.90 -6.61
CA PRO A 705 -6.00 -23.60 -6.20
C PRO A 705 -6.25 -22.57 -7.29
N PRO A 706 -6.82 -21.40 -6.96
CA PRO A 706 -6.87 -20.30 -7.89
C PRO A 706 -5.46 -19.73 -8.15
N SER A 707 -5.28 -19.13 -9.32
CA SER A 707 -3.98 -18.53 -9.70
C SER A 707 -3.59 -17.30 -8.86
N ALA A 708 -4.52 -16.77 -8.08
CA ALA A 708 -4.29 -15.63 -7.18
C ALA A 708 -4.90 -15.91 -5.81
N PRO A 709 -4.47 -15.22 -4.75
CA PRO A 709 -5.08 -15.33 -3.45
C PRO A 709 -6.58 -15.05 -3.49
N VAL A 710 -7.33 -15.78 -2.68
CA VAL A 710 -8.75 -15.54 -2.46
C VAL A 710 -8.87 -14.42 -1.43
N LEU A 711 -9.74 -13.46 -1.68
CA LEU A 711 -10.12 -12.44 -0.71
C LEU A 711 -11.49 -12.76 -0.14
N ILE A 712 -11.56 -12.91 1.17
CA ILE A 712 -12.80 -13.04 1.91
C ILE A 712 -13.13 -11.71 2.53
N GLU A 713 -14.22 -11.09 2.12
CA GLU A 713 -14.66 -9.77 2.58
C GLU A 713 -15.79 -9.90 3.60
N ALA A 714 -15.68 -9.16 4.70
CA ALA A 714 -16.74 -9.05 5.69
C ALA A 714 -17.44 -7.70 5.57
N ASN A 715 -18.72 -7.71 5.24
CA ASN A 715 -19.57 -6.53 5.16
C ASN A 715 -20.67 -6.63 6.23
N ALA A 716 -20.64 -5.75 7.22
CA ALA A 716 -21.55 -5.75 8.37
C ALA A 716 -22.70 -4.76 8.19
N LYS A 717 -23.94 -5.23 8.34
CA LYS A 717 -25.13 -4.40 8.30
C LYS A 717 -25.62 -4.11 9.71
N PHE A 718 -25.68 -2.84 10.05
CA PHE A 718 -26.17 -2.34 11.33
C PHE A 718 -27.62 -1.85 11.23
N ASN A 719 -28.40 -1.94 12.33
CA ASN A 719 -29.76 -1.42 12.36
C ASN A 719 -29.77 0.11 12.18
N GLY A 720 -30.70 0.62 11.38
CA GLY A 720 -30.81 2.05 11.09
C GLY A 720 -29.71 2.61 10.18
N VAL A 721 -28.80 1.74 9.70
CA VAL A 721 -27.88 2.04 8.60
C VAL A 721 -28.42 1.30 7.39
N SER A 722 -28.72 2.03 6.32
CA SER A 722 -29.30 1.44 5.10
C SER A 722 -28.36 0.46 4.42
N SER A 723 -27.07 0.39 4.86
CA SER A 723 -26.01 -0.24 4.11
C SER A 723 -25.03 -1.01 4.96
N PRO A 724 -24.52 -2.14 4.46
CA PRO A 724 -23.38 -2.81 5.08
C PRO A 724 -22.12 -1.90 5.07
N VAL A 725 -21.34 -2.01 6.11
CA VAL A 725 -20.03 -1.36 6.24
C VAL A 725 -18.98 -2.45 6.08
N LYS A 726 -18.04 -2.26 5.18
CA LYS A 726 -16.90 -3.18 5.05
C LYS A 726 -16.08 -3.13 6.33
N ILE A 727 -15.91 -4.28 6.98
CA ILE A 727 -15.12 -4.41 8.21
C ILE A 727 -13.67 -4.75 7.87
N GLY A 728 -13.45 -5.63 6.91
CA GLY A 728 -12.11 -5.99 6.50
C GLY A 728 -12.08 -7.11 5.47
N ASP A 729 -10.87 -7.52 5.12
CA ASP A 729 -10.55 -8.60 4.20
C ASP A 729 -9.63 -9.62 4.87
N VAL A 730 -9.80 -10.89 4.51
CA VAL A 730 -8.86 -11.96 4.83
C VAL A 730 -8.30 -12.50 3.52
N PRO A 731 -7.05 -12.24 3.16
CA PRO A 731 -6.42 -12.86 2.03
C PRO A 731 -6.05 -14.31 2.35
N VAL A 732 -6.47 -15.25 1.51
CA VAL A 732 -6.24 -16.68 1.68
C VAL A 732 -5.48 -17.23 0.49
N ARG A 733 -4.32 -17.80 0.73
CA ARG A 733 -3.59 -18.60 -0.25
C ARG A 733 -4.15 -20.03 -0.21
N VAL A 734 -4.69 -20.50 -1.33
CA VAL A 734 -5.08 -21.90 -1.46
C VAL A 734 -3.93 -22.67 -2.10
N VAL A 735 -3.47 -23.72 -1.44
CA VAL A 735 -2.40 -24.58 -1.92
C VAL A 735 -2.94 -25.99 -2.23
N ASN A 736 -2.28 -26.73 -3.08
CA ASN A 736 -2.68 -28.12 -3.33
C ASN A 736 -2.61 -28.94 -2.04
N ARG A 737 -3.57 -29.82 -1.83
CA ARG A 737 -3.60 -30.68 -0.63
C ARG A 737 -2.58 -31.81 -0.73
N SER A 738 -2.44 -32.42 -1.89
CA SER A 738 -1.62 -33.62 -2.08
C SER A 738 -0.39 -33.29 -2.91
N TRP A 739 0.75 -33.76 -2.47
CA TRP A 739 2.06 -33.47 -3.04
C TRP A 739 2.88 -34.73 -3.20
N THR A 740 3.79 -34.69 -4.16
CA THR A 740 4.79 -35.72 -4.37
C THR A 740 6.17 -35.09 -4.35
N PHE A 741 7.02 -35.58 -3.46
CA PHE A 741 8.41 -35.21 -3.36
C PHE A 741 9.22 -36.28 -4.06
N LYS A 742 9.91 -35.95 -5.15
CA LYS A 742 10.76 -36.84 -5.94
C LYS A 742 12.21 -36.43 -5.75
N VAL A 743 13.05 -37.39 -5.57
CA VAL A 743 14.50 -37.24 -5.51
C VAL A 743 15.14 -38.05 -6.59
N THR A 744 15.91 -37.41 -7.43
CA THR A 744 16.71 -38.05 -8.46
C THR A 744 18.17 -37.92 -8.06
N TRP A 745 18.82 -39.05 -7.87
CA TRP A 745 20.24 -39.09 -7.62
C TRP A 745 20.96 -39.42 -8.92
N ASP A 746 21.87 -38.57 -9.36
CA ASP A 746 22.73 -38.79 -10.53
C ASP A 746 24.14 -39.08 -10.00
N LEU A 747 24.46 -40.37 -9.91
CA LEU A 747 25.75 -40.85 -9.42
C LEU A 747 26.70 -41.10 -10.59
N ILE A 748 27.90 -40.57 -10.49
CA ILE A 748 28.98 -40.87 -11.41
C ILE A 748 29.74 -42.08 -10.89
N ILE A 749 29.65 -43.19 -11.58
CA ILE A 749 30.42 -44.40 -11.24
C ILE A 749 31.80 -44.27 -11.90
N ALA A 750 32.84 -44.16 -11.09
CA ALA A 750 34.20 -44.15 -11.58
C ALA A 750 34.58 -45.52 -12.13
N CYS A 751 34.58 -45.68 -13.43
CA CYS A 751 35.19 -46.80 -14.08
C CYS A 751 36.73 -46.59 -14.15
N PRO A 752 37.55 -47.60 -13.80
CA PRO A 752 39.02 -47.45 -13.78
C PRO A 752 39.66 -47.06 -15.11
N VAL A 753 38.92 -47.10 -16.21
CA VAL A 753 39.45 -46.87 -17.57
C VAL A 753 38.78 -45.67 -18.30
N GLN A 754 37.54 -45.27 -17.92
CA GLN A 754 36.94 -44.01 -18.38
C GLN A 754 35.91 -43.51 -17.37
N PRO A 755 35.99 -42.22 -16.94
CA PRO A 755 35.09 -41.67 -15.92
C PRO A 755 33.85 -41.04 -16.56
N SER A 756 32.77 -41.78 -16.85
CA SER A 756 31.55 -41.13 -17.33
C SER A 756 30.26 -41.95 -17.27
N ASP A 757 30.22 -43.09 -16.59
CA ASP A 757 28.97 -43.82 -16.45
C ASP A 757 28.10 -43.22 -15.34
N ARG A 758 26.85 -42.91 -15.68
CA ARG A 758 25.90 -42.33 -14.77
C ARG A 758 24.75 -43.27 -14.47
N VAL A 759 24.44 -43.44 -13.20
CA VAL A 759 23.27 -44.18 -12.75
C VAL A 759 22.32 -43.23 -12.04
N LYS A 760 21.09 -43.19 -12.50
CA LYS A 760 20.06 -42.39 -11.84
C LYS A 760 19.20 -43.27 -10.94
N TYR A 761 19.02 -42.81 -9.70
CA TYR A 761 18.13 -43.42 -8.75
C TYR A 761 16.98 -42.45 -8.48
N PHE A 762 15.77 -42.99 -8.43
CA PHE A 762 14.58 -42.28 -8.15
C PHE A 762 14.03 -42.76 -6.81
N THR A 763 13.82 -41.88 -5.89
CA THR A 763 13.14 -42.16 -4.63
C THR A 763 12.24 -40.96 -4.31
N GLY A 764 11.39 -41.08 -3.32
CA GLY A 764 10.54 -40.02 -2.88
C GLY A 764 9.41 -40.50 -2.01
N PHE A 765 8.49 -39.59 -1.73
CA PHE A 765 7.29 -39.88 -0.96
C PHE A 765 6.17 -38.96 -1.44
N SER A 766 4.93 -39.39 -1.26
CA SER A 766 3.76 -38.54 -1.37
C SER A 766 3.21 -38.23 0.01
N PHE A 767 2.56 -37.09 0.14
CA PHE A 767 1.98 -36.64 1.39
C PHE A 767 0.79 -35.72 1.14
N ASP A 768 -0.04 -35.57 2.15
CA ASP A 768 -1.14 -34.61 2.16
C ASP A 768 -0.88 -33.52 3.20
N LEU A 769 -1.54 -32.37 3.03
CA LEU A 769 -1.63 -31.31 4.02
C LEU A 769 -2.96 -31.42 4.79
N ASP A 770 -2.90 -31.32 6.12
CA ASP A 770 -4.09 -31.09 6.92
C ASP A 770 -4.57 -29.61 6.81
N ASP A 771 -5.70 -29.24 7.45
CA ASP A 771 -6.22 -27.88 7.40
C ASP A 771 -5.35 -26.87 8.17
N ALA A 772 -4.38 -27.33 8.95
CA ALA A 772 -3.35 -26.52 9.61
C ALA A 772 -2.03 -26.48 8.83
N LEU A 773 -2.02 -27.03 7.60
CA LEU A 773 -0.87 -27.10 6.68
C LEU A 773 0.29 -27.97 7.19
N ASN A 774 0.05 -28.86 8.13
CA ASN A 774 1.04 -29.86 8.51
C ASN A 774 1.01 -31.02 7.53
N VAL A 775 2.18 -31.61 7.31
CA VAL A 775 2.31 -32.78 6.46
C VAL A 775 1.74 -34.03 7.17
N THR A 776 0.86 -34.72 6.46
CA THR A 776 0.18 -35.92 6.92
C THR A 776 0.14 -36.99 5.82
N ASN A 777 -0.31 -38.18 6.13
CA ASN A 777 -0.52 -39.27 5.16
C ASN A 777 0.71 -39.57 4.30
N VAL A 778 1.90 -39.60 4.90
CA VAL A 778 3.16 -39.84 4.18
C VAL A 778 3.20 -41.25 3.66
N VAL A 779 3.35 -41.41 2.35
CA VAL A 779 3.53 -42.69 1.67
C VAL A 779 4.84 -42.69 0.92
N ASN A 780 5.79 -43.50 1.37
CA ASN A 780 7.07 -43.61 0.71
C ASN A 780 6.94 -44.38 -0.63
N ALA A 781 7.49 -43.78 -1.68
CA ALA A 781 7.57 -44.45 -2.97
C ALA A 781 8.63 -45.57 -2.93
N ALA A 782 8.36 -46.66 -3.62
CA ALA A 782 9.39 -47.68 -3.84
C ALA A 782 10.52 -47.09 -4.68
N ALA A 783 11.75 -47.26 -4.25
CA ALA A 783 12.91 -46.79 -5.01
C ALA A 783 13.00 -47.52 -6.36
N THR A 784 13.16 -46.78 -7.43
CA THR A 784 13.34 -47.30 -8.79
C THR A 784 14.69 -46.90 -9.37
N THR A 785 15.28 -47.73 -10.18
CA THR A 785 16.54 -47.45 -10.87
C THR A 785 16.29 -47.29 -12.35
N ALA A 786 16.82 -46.25 -12.95
CA ALA A 786 16.85 -46.10 -14.39
C ALA A 786 18.30 -45.91 -14.85
N TYR A 787 18.67 -46.63 -15.87
CA TYR A 787 19.96 -46.53 -16.53
C TYR A 787 19.90 -45.43 -17.61
N PHE A 788 20.70 -44.41 -17.48
CA PHE A 788 20.92 -43.41 -18.52
C PHE A 788 22.41 -43.32 -18.83
N GLY A 789 22.84 -44.05 -19.83
CA GLY A 789 24.18 -43.92 -20.36
C GLY A 789 24.19 -44.55 -21.75
N ASN A 790 24.99 -44.05 -22.67
CA ASN A 790 25.48 -44.87 -23.75
C ASN A 790 26.12 -46.09 -23.11
N PRO A 791 25.86 -47.32 -23.59
CA PRO A 791 26.66 -48.47 -23.21
C PRO A 791 28.09 -48.18 -23.63
N VAL A 792 28.83 -47.48 -22.77
CA VAL A 792 30.25 -47.27 -23.02
C VAL A 792 30.93 -48.55 -22.64
N SER A 793 31.46 -49.16 -23.62
CA SER A 793 32.46 -50.16 -23.54
C SER A 793 33.57 -49.77 -22.54
N CYS A 794 33.38 -50.06 -21.29
CA CYS A 794 34.52 -50.44 -20.47
C CYS A 794 35.03 -51.73 -21.08
N LEU A 795 35.91 -51.64 -22.07
CA LEU A 795 36.47 -52.78 -22.73
C LEU A 795 35.49 -53.61 -23.56
N SER A 796 34.89 -53.08 -24.62
CA SER A 796 34.21 -53.90 -25.68
C SER A 796 33.11 -54.86 -25.17
N TYR A 797 32.49 -54.62 -24.02
CA TYR A 797 31.47 -55.46 -23.41
C TYR A 797 30.18 -54.71 -23.15
N GLU A 798 29.05 -55.28 -23.50
CA GLU A 798 27.75 -54.85 -23.00
C GLU A 798 27.59 -55.33 -21.56
N THR A 799 27.09 -54.45 -20.66
CA THR A 799 26.88 -54.81 -19.26
C THR A 799 25.41 -54.60 -18.87
N ASP A 800 24.80 -55.70 -18.40
CA ASP A 800 23.53 -55.65 -17.69
C ASP A 800 23.82 -55.57 -16.18
N PHE A 801 23.49 -54.44 -15.54
CA PHE A 801 23.58 -54.33 -14.12
C PHE A 801 22.22 -54.64 -13.48
N VAL A 802 22.17 -55.65 -12.62
CA VAL A 802 20.98 -56.00 -11.86
C VAL A 802 21.27 -55.83 -10.38
N ARG A 803 20.42 -55.12 -9.74
CA ARG A 803 20.44 -54.87 -8.28
C ARG A 803 20.30 -56.17 -7.48
N THR A 804 21.10 -56.34 -6.45
CA THR A 804 21.08 -57.55 -5.56
C THR A 804 20.61 -57.27 -4.13
N SER A 805 20.43 -56.02 -3.70
CA SER A 805 19.95 -55.73 -2.35
C SER A 805 18.75 -54.81 -2.35
N ASP A 806 17.80 -55.00 -1.42
CA ASP A 806 16.60 -54.16 -1.27
C ASP A 806 16.81 -52.94 -0.39
N GLU A 807 17.98 -52.74 0.18
CA GLU A 807 18.33 -51.57 0.98
C GLU A 807 19.00 -50.53 0.13
N PHE A 808 18.20 -49.56 -0.30
CA PHE A 808 18.67 -48.46 -1.13
C PHE A 808 18.60 -47.10 -0.39
N LEU A 809 19.26 -46.06 -0.99
CA LEU A 809 19.10 -44.69 -0.61
C LEU A 809 17.62 -44.40 -0.30
N LYS A 810 17.32 -44.28 0.95
CA LYS A 810 15.97 -44.08 1.42
C LYS A 810 15.86 -42.68 2.01
N VAL A 811 14.97 -41.89 1.44
CA VAL A 811 14.61 -40.62 2.00
C VAL A 811 13.26 -40.81 2.66
N THR A 812 13.18 -40.55 3.94
CA THR A 812 11.92 -40.56 4.68
C THR A 812 11.67 -39.19 5.28
N LEU A 813 10.42 -38.81 5.29
CA LEU A 813 9.98 -37.55 5.91
C LEU A 813 9.69 -37.80 7.38
N ASP A 814 10.38 -37.09 8.26
CA ASP A 814 10.12 -37.12 9.71
C ASP A 814 8.99 -36.16 10.10
N SER A 815 9.03 -34.94 9.58
CA SER A 815 7.98 -33.96 9.76
C SER A 815 8.03 -32.88 8.67
N GLY A 816 6.95 -32.13 8.52
CA GLY A 816 6.93 -31.02 7.58
C GLY A 816 5.71 -30.12 7.77
N VAL A 817 5.86 -28.87 7.37
CA VAL A 817 4.83 -27.85 7.40
C VAL A 817 4.99 -26.92 6.18
N TRP A 818 3.88 -26.42 5.68
CA TRP A 818 3.90 -25.34 4.72
C TRP A 818 4.13 -24.01 5.46
N ASP A 819 5.22 -23.33 5.10
CA ASP A 819 5.52 -21.99 5.60
C ASP A 819 4.72 -20.96 4.81
N THR A 820 3.74 -20.36 5.48
CA THR A 820 2.84 -19.36 4.87
C THR A 820 3.51 -18.02 4.58
N GLU A 821 4.62 -17.72 5.26
CA GLU A 821 5.36 -16.46 5.07
C GLU A 821 6.25 -16.53 3.82
N ASN A 822 6.89 -17.68 3.61
CA ASN A 822 7.83 -17.85 2.51
C ASN A 822 7.25 -18.59 1.30
N ASP A 823 6.00 -19.06 1.39
CA ASP A 823 5.32 -19.85 0.35
C ASP A 823 6.09 -21.12 -0.03
N MET A 824 6.66 -21.78 0.96
CA MET A 824 7.54 -22.92 0.80
C MET A 824 7.27 -24.01 1.84
N PHE A 825 7.62 -25.26 1.49
CA PHE A 825 7.68 -26.32 2.49
C PHE A 825 8.94 -26.24 3.33
N SER A 826 8.80 -26.44 4.64
CA SER A 826 9.88 -26.78 5.53
C SER A 826 9.76 -28.26 5.86
N LEU A 827 10.62 -29.08 5.29
CA LEU A 827 10.60 -30.53 5.40
C LEU A 827 11.81 -31.01 6.19
N LEU A 828 11.59 -31.76 7.26
CA LEU A 828 12.63 -32.45 8.02
C LEU A 828 12.75 -33.87 7.47
N LEU A 829 13.87 -34.15 6.82
CA LEU A 829 14.13 -35.40 6.11
C LEU A 829 15.19 -36.22 6.79
N ASP A 830 14.94 -37.52 6.90
CA ASP A 830 15.94 -38.51 7.25
C ASP A 830 16.45 -39.20 5.98
N TRP A 831 17.75 -39.12 5.79
CA TRP A 831 18.45 -39.70 4.68
C TRP A 831 19.19 -40.96 5.15
N ASN A 832 18.83 -42.08 4.63
CA ASN A 832 19.54 -43.34 4.92
C ASN A 832 20.38 -43.78 3.72
N ILE A 833 21.69 -43.64 3.84
CA ILE A 833 22.65 -44.07 2.83
C ILE A 833 23.17 -45.44 3.24
N PRO A 834 22.92 -46.50 2.49
CA PRO A 834 23.34 -47.85 2.85
C PRO A 834 24.88 -48.01 2.84
N THR A 835 25.38 -48.88 3.72
CA THR A 835 26.80 -49.18 3.89
C THR A 835 27.41 -49.95 2.74
N ALA A 836 26.60 -50.63 1.97
CA ALA A 836 27.06 -51.42 0.84
C ALA A 836 25.98 -51.48 -0.25
N ILE A 837 26.37 -51.25 -1.47
CA ILE A 837 25.51 -51.42 -2.62
C ILE A 837 26.06 -52.58 -3.41
N GLY A 838 25.28 -53.68 -3.50
CA GLY A 838 25.65 -54.85 -4.29
C GLY A 838 25.03 -54.80 -5.68
N TYR A 839 25.83 -55.03 -6.68
CA TYR A 839 25.38 -55.18 -8.06
C TYR A 839 25.81 -56.49 -8.59
N THR A 840 24.93 -57.20 -9.30
CA THR A 840 25.33 -58.24 -10.23
C THR A 840 25.41 -57.66 -11.62
N TYR A 841 26.48 -57.93 -12.31
CA TYR A 841 26.61 -57.53 -13.69
C TYR A 841 26.92 -58.74 -14.57
N THR A 842 26.53 -58.65 -15.82
CA THR A 842 26.91 -59.66 -16.81
C THR A 842 27.70 -58.94 -17.89
N LEU A 843 28.97 -59.23 -18.05
CA LEU A 843 29.79 -58.78 -19.15
C LEU A 843 29.48 -59.67 -20.37
N ILE A 844 29.12 -59.01 -21.47
CA ILE A 844 28.85 -59.73 -22.72
C ILE A 844 29.99 -59.42 -23.69
N GLY A 845 30.75 -60.47 -24.02
CA GLY A 845 31.82 -60.32 -25.00
C GLY A 845 31.33 -60.09 -26.40
N ASN A 846 32.17 -59.50 -27.24
CA ASN A 846 31.87 -59.25 -28.66
C ASN A 846 31.48 -60.54 -29.44
N ASP A 847 31.76 -61.66 -28.92
CA ASP A 847 31.38 -62.98 -29.45
C ASP A 847 30.07 -63.54 -28.81
N GLY A 848 29.36 -62.71 -27.97
CA GLY A 848 28.16 -63.14 -27.27
C GLY A 848 28.42 -63.97 -25.98
N THR A 849 29.67 -64.20 -25.59
CA THR A 849 29.97 -64.87 -24.31
C THR A 849 29.58 -64.01 -23.12
N ARG A 850 28.88 -64.60 -22.11
CA ARG A 850 28.42 -63.96 -20.93
C ARG A 850 29.28 -64.34 -19.72
N PHE A 851 29.81 -63.28 -19.04
CA PHE A 851 30.61 -63.46 -17.81
C PHE A 851 29.86 -62.76 -16.63
N PRO A 852 29.24 -63.53 -15.74
CA PRO A 852 28.61 -62.98 -14.58
C PRO A 852 29.64 -62.54 -13.54
N GLY A 853 29.40 -61.34 -12.95
CA GLY A 853 30.22 -60.86 -11.85
C GLY A 853 29.33 -60.15 -10.80
N GLN A 854 29.92 -59.96 -9.66
CA GLN A 854 29.28 -59.22 -8.58
C GLN A 854 30.25 -58.19 -8.03
N ILE A 855 29.78 -56.98 -7.91
CA ILE A 855 30.50 -55.89 -7.23
C ILE A 855 29.75 -55.57 -5.94
N ILE A 856 30.47 -55.61 -4.81
CA ILE A 856 29.97 -55.15 -3.53
C ILE A 856 30.87 -54.01 -3.13
N ASP A 857 30.32 -52.83 -3.12
CA ASP A 857 30.99 -51.62 -2.62
C ASP A 857 30.54 -51.40 -1.17
N ALA A 858 31.48 -51.51 -0.23
CA ALA A 858 31.22 -51.44 1.21
C ALA A 858 31.80 -50.13 1.76
N GLY A 859 30.95 -49.18 2.08
CA GLY A 859 31.32 -47.96 2.77
C GLY A 859 30.64 -47.81 4.13
N PRO A 860 31.08 -46.90 4.98
CA PRO A 860 30.39 -46.63 6.25
C PRO A 860 29.02 -46.02 6.02
N VAL A 861 28.01 -46.46 6.80
CA VAL A 861 26.72 -45.81 6.87
C VAL A 861 26.92 -44.39 7.39
N VAL A 862 26.48 -43.40 6.67
CA VAL A 862 26.38 -42.05 7.17
C VAL A 862 24.88 -41.70 7.18
N PRO A 863 24.18 -41.93 8.30
CA PRO A 863 22.86 -41.29 8.45
C PRO A 863 23.09 -39.80 8.57
N LEU A 864 22.34 -39.02 7.78
CA LEU A 864 22.22 -37.58 7.92
C LEU A 864 20.81 -37.27 8.44
N PRO A 865 20.53 -37.57 9.75
CA PRO A 865 19.23 -37.24 10.32
C PRO A 865 19.09 -35.74 10.47
N GLY A 866 17.91 -35.25 10.26
CA GLY A 866 17.53 -33.86 10.57
C GLY A 866 17.94 -32.83 9.52
N LEU A 867 18.08 -33.20 8.25
CA LEU A 867 18.26 -32.22 7.20
C LEU A 867 16.93 -31.49 6.93
N VAL A 868 16.86 -30.18 7.23
CA VAL A 868 15.73 -29.34 6.88
C VAL A 868 15.93 -28.85 5.46
N ILE A 869 14.95 -29.10 4.61
CA ILE A 869 14.88 -28.54 3.25
C ILE A 869 13.70 -27.60 3.18
N MET A 870 13.95 -26.37 2.72
CA MET A 870 12.91 -25.38 2.39
C MET A 870 12.73 -25.37 0.87
N ARG A 871 11.53 -25.66 0.37
CA ARG A 871 11.22 -25.78 -1.06
C ARG A 871 9.81 -25.29 -1.40
N GLY A 872 9.73 -24.50 -2.47
CA GLY A 872 8.48 -24.25 -3.19
C GLY A 872 8.20 -25.32 -4.24
N GLU A 873 7.16 -25.12 -5.04
CA GLU A 873 6.84 -25.98 -6.19
C GLU A 873 7.93 -25.84 -7.27
N GLY A 874 8.36 -26.99 -7.84
CA GLY A 874 9.33 -27.04 -8.94
C GLY A 874 10.65 -27.73 -8.59
N ASP A 875 11.53 -27.78 -9.58
CA ASP A 875 12.84 -28.43 -9.51
C ASP A 875 13.88 -27.57 -8.80
N ALA A 876 14.67 -28.20 -7.97
CA ALA A 876 15.78 -27.51 -7.34
C ALA A 876 17.01 -28.42 -7.20
N PRO A 877 17.92 -28.39 -8.16
CA PRO A 877 19.14 -29.15 -8.10
C PRO A 877 20.07 -28.65 -6.99
N PHE A 878 20.70 -29.59 -6.28
CA PHE A 878 21.80 -29.28 -5.39
C PHE A 878 22.90 -30.37 -5.47
N HIS A 879 24.13 -29.96 -5.17
CA HIS A 879 25.29 -30.88 -5.20
C HIS A 879 25.61 -31.35 -3.81
N LEU A 880 25.72 -32.66 -3.65
CA LEU A 880 26.22 -33.29 -2.44
C LEU A 880 27.47 -34.13 -2.76
N PHE A 881 28.55 -33.85 -2.04
CA PHE A 881 29.75 -34.71 -2.13
C PHE A 881 29.59 -35.86 -1.17
N LEU A 882 29.49 -37.07 -1.76
CA LEU A 882 29.46 -38.33 -0.98
C LEU A 882 30.86 -38.93 -0.98
N PRO A 883 31.52 -39.08 0.20
CA PRO A 883 32.92 -39.49 0.27
C PRO A 883 33.24 -40.83 -0.36
N ILE A 884 32.24 -41.67 -0.57
CA ILE A 884 32.37 -43.04 -1.08
C ILE A 884 32.06 -43.12 -2.59
N PHE A 885 31.17 -42.26 -3.09
CA PHE A 885 30.67 -42.37 -4.46
C PHE A 885 31.13 -41.22 -5.37
N GLY A 886 31.95 -40.29 -4.87
CA GLY A 886 32.38 -39.15 -5.62
C GLY A 886 31.29 -38.05 -5.68
N GLU A 887 31.26 -37.27 -6.76
CA GLU A 887 30.25 -36.25 -6.93
C GLU A 887 28.90 -36.84 -7.31
N ALA A 888 27.87 -36.57 -6.50
CA ALA A 888 26.49 -36.90 -6.81
C ALA A 888 25.71 -35.58 -7.07
N ASN A 889 25.02 -35.50 -8.19
CA ASN A 889 24.02 -34.48 -8.44
C ASN A 889 22.69 -35.00 -7.92
N ILE A 890 22.06 -34.21 -7.08
CA ILE A 890 20.76 -34.53 -6.53
C ILE A 890 19.77 -33.52 -7.05
N ASP A 891 18.83 -33.98 -7.85
CA ASP A 891 17.68 -33.15 -8.29
C ASP A 891 16.49 -33.49 -7.40
N VAL A 892 15.88 -32.46 -6.84
CA VAL A 892 14.68 -32.57 -6.02
C VAL A 892 13.55 -31.87 -6.76
N ASP A 893 12.48 -32.60 -6.99
CA ASP A 893 11.28 -32.10 -7.61
C ASP A 893 10.10 -32.25 -6.64
N LEU A 894 9.37 -31.17 -6.43
CA LEU A 894 8.17 -31.12 -5.62
C LEU A 894 6.97 -30.82 -6.53
N GLU A 895 6.18 -31.82 -6.81
CA GLU A 895 5.02 -31.73 -7.69
C GLU A 895 3.72 -31.91 -6.90
N HIS A 896 2.68 -31.16 -7.27
CA HIS A 896 1.36 -31.45 -6.73
C HIS A 896 0.73 -32.66 -7.40
N ALA A 897 0.00 -33.45 -6.63
CA ALA A 897 -0.78 -34.57 -7.14
C ALA A 897 -2.16 -34.11 -7.61
N GLY A 898 -2.45 -34.20 -8.87
CA GLY A 898 -3.75 -33.89 -9.45
C GLY A 898 -3.68 -32.88 -10.60
N SER A 899 -4.54 -33.07 -11.60
CA SER A 899 -4.72 -32.12 -12.69
C SER A 899 -5.83 -31.13 -12.33
N CYS A 900 -5.48 -29.96 -11.86
CA CYS A 900 -6.41 -28.83 -11.90
C CYS A 900 -6.37 -28.22 -13.31
N PRO A 901 -7.52 -27.93 -13.93
CA PRO A 901 -7.61 -27.43 -15.29
C PRO A 901 -7.02 -26.01 -15.43
#